data_51d5ad5dec2583c0fac5e0a5ac3e7d51
#
_entry.id   51d5ad5dec2583c0fac5e0a5ac3e7d51
#
_cell.length_a   1.000
_cell.length_b   1.000
_cell.length_c   1.000
_cell.angle_alpha   90.00
_cell.angle_beta   90.00
_cell.angle_gamma   90.00
#
_symmetry.space_group_name_H-M   'P 1'
#
loop_
_entity.id
_entity.type
_entity.pdbx_description
1 polymer ?
#
loop_
_entity_poly.entity_id
_entity_poly.type
_entity_poly.pdbx_seq_one_letter_code
_entity_poly.pdbx_strand_id
1 'polypeptide(L)'
;MRSVLLFIFFLPLLTIAQKKKITLEDIYKKNTFRSEYVAGFTTEEDEKLFDANSVTDASGKRIETKEYSMSADKKKILFFNGREPIYRRSSKSTVYIYDVASKKAVNLHESKVLHPTFSPDGTRVAYVFDNNLYVYDIASAKTTAVTTDGKWNNIINGNCDWVYEEEFEFTRAFEWSPNSTYIAYYKFDESKVKEYQFTVFDSSYNKQYTYKYPKAGEANSKVEIHIYNVGNGQDVKAKYLQGDIYIPRIKWTQQDDKLVVFWLNRQQNDLKLLLTNAATGELQTMYEETNKYYVEINDNWWFLKDGQNFMFTSEMNGYNQLYNYSLDGKKKIKISKMKYDVADINGVDEVNKIVYYTLAYPTPMDRNLFASDFDGKNTWTLTTGTGWHSVDMNKDYTQFYDYYSNITTPQTVTLYNISRDAKGVTAIQNKVIAENTKLKTTLKQYDLGTASFIRVPNSKGDTLNGWMLKPSDFDPNKKYPLLFYNYGGPGSQQVFNRFGAVSMWHQLLAQNGFIVVSVDNTGTGFRGEEFKKKTYLRLGQLEIEDQIDAAKYFGKLSYIDKNRIGHYGHSFGGFMSSLAITKGADVFKAAVAGAPVTSWRFYDNIYTERFMRTPQENPQGYDETAPLNFTDKIKGRYLIIHGTADDNVHFQNSVQMIKALVKSNIDFESAYYPNKNHGIRGTEDNTTYHVWNRITNWLYKNLRDDTAPVGNSGAQASKTF
;
A
#
# COMPACT_ATOMS: atom_id res chain seq x y z
N MET A 1 56.56 61.36 -27.00
CA MET A 1 55.60 60.90 -26.06
C MET A 1 54.76 59.78 -26.74
N ARG A 2 55.06 58.54 -26.42
CA ARG A 2 54.31 57.37 -26.93
C ARG A 2 53.32 56.91 -25.85
N SER A 3 52.06 57.08 -26.09
CA SER A 3 50.99 56.57 -25.20
C SER A 3 50.78 55.07 -25.44
N VAL A 4 50.98 54.27 -24.39
CA VAL A 4 50.69 52.85 -24.38
C VAL A 4 49.23 52.68 -23.90
N LEU A 5 48.31 52.22 -24.78
CA LEU A 5 46.94 51.81 -24.41
C LEU A 5 47.01 50.40 -23.82
N LEU A 6 46.73 50.31 -22.53
CA LEU A 6 46.53 48.99 -21.86
C LEU A 6 45.10 48.47 -22.09
N PHE A 7 44.95 47.45 -22.94
CA PHE A 7 43.67 46.73 -23.06
C PHE A 7 43.54 45.73 -21.91
N ILE A 8 42.64 46.03 -20.95
CA ILE A 8 42.23 45.07 -19.90
C ILE A 8 41.14 44.17 -20.49
N PHE A 9 41.50 42.91 -20.76
CA PHE A 9 40.53 41.87 -21.10
C PHE A 9 39.77 41.47 -19.82
N PHE A 10 38.50 41.88 -19.72
CA PHE A 10 37.53 41.30 -18.77
C PHE A 10 37.10 39.91 -19.29
N LEU A 11 37.75 38.85 -18.82
CA LEU A 11 37.21 37.50 -18.91
C LEU A 11 36.00 37.41 -17.96
N PRO A 12 34.78 37.09 -18.43
CA PRO A 12 33.68 36.79 -17.53
C PRO A 12 34.03 35.54 -16.75
N LEU A 13 34.29 35.65 -15.47
CA LEU A 13 34.30 34.53 -14.54
C LEU A 13 32.87 33.96 -14.50
N LEU A 14 32.64 32.92 -15.29
CA LEU A 14 31.49 32.05 -15.13
C LEU A 14 31.62 31.36 -13.77
N THR A 15 31.10 31.99 -12.73
CA THR A 15 30.90 31.34 -11.44
C THR A 15 29.84 30.24 -11.67
N ILE A 16 30.32 29.02 -11.89
CA ILE A 16 29.42 27.84 -11.82
C ILE A 16 28.92 27.82 -10.37
N ALA A 17 27.67 28.20 -10.17
CA ALA A 17 27.05 28.18 -8.85
C ALA A 17 27.13 26.73 -8.33
N GLN A 18 27.79 26.56 -7.18
CA GLN A 18 27.93 25.25 -6.55
C GLN A 18 26.55 24.71 -6.23
N LYS A 19 26.24 23.49 -6.71
CA LYS A 19 24.98 22.82 -6.44
C LYS A 19 24.79 22.61 -4.95
N LYS A 20 23.52 22.73 -4.51
CA LYS A 20 23.15 22.53 -3.11
C LYS A 20 23.24 21.04 -2.76
N LYS A 21 23.53 20.76 -1.50
CA LYS A 21 23.42 19.42 -0.93
C LYS A 21 22.06 19.25 -0.26
N ILE A 22 21.46 18.05 -0.41
CA ILE A 22 20.21 17.67 0.26
C ILE A 22 20.48 17.55 1.76
N THR A 23 19.54 18.02 2.57
CA THR A 23 19.50 17.82 4.02
C THR A 23 18.26 17.03 4.44
N LEU A 24 18.30 16.45 5.65
CA LEU A 24 17.11 15.78 6.22
C LEU A 24 15.97 16.79 6.45
N GLU A 25 16.29 18.07 6.76
CA GLU A 25 15.31 19.14 6.86
C GLU A 25 14.58 19.40 5.52
N ASP A 26 15.31 19.39 4.42
CA ASP A 26 14.72 19.60 3.09
C ASP A 26 13.70 18.50 2.76
N ILE A 27 13.98 17.25 3.19
CA ILE A 27 13.12 16.09 2.94
C ILE A 27 11.92 16.07 3.90
N TYR A 28 12.16 16.14 5.22
CA TYR A 28 11.17 15.77 6.24
C TYR A 28 10.51 16.95 6.96
N LYS A 29 11.04 18.18 6.82
CA LYS A 29 10.46 19.38 7.45
C LYS A 29 9.95 20.39 6.44
N LYS A 30 10.74 20.70 5.38
CA LYS A 30 10.39 21.75 4.41
C LYS A 30 9.59 21.25 3.22
N ASN A 31 9.46 19.94 3.01
CA ASN A 31 8.81 19.36 1.83
C ASN A 31 9.31 19.94 0.49
N THR A 32 10.64 20.20 0.41
CA THR A 32 11.28 20.91 -0.70
C THR A 32 11.04 20.25 -2.06
N PHE A 33 10.88 18.91 -2.08
CA PHE A 33 10.78 18.09 -3.28
C PHE A 33 9.35 17.63 -3.59
N ARG A 34 8.35 18.43 -3.19
CA ARG A 34 6.95 18.10 -3.43
C ARG A 34 6.57 18.31 -4.90
N SER A 35 5.89 17.31 -5.49
CA SER A 35 5.26 17.43 -6.79
C SER A 35 4.03 18.34 -6.75
N GLU A 36 3.69 18.95 -7.89
CA GLU A 36 2.38 19.59 -8.10
C GLU A 36 1.29 18.53 -8.00
N TYR A 37 0.20 18.90 -7.36
CA TYR A 37 -1.00 18.07 -7.28
C TYR A 37 -1.96 18.47 -8.42
N VAL A 38 -2.45 17.48 -9.14
CA VAL A 38 -3.53 17.64 -10.12
C VAL A 38 -4.70 16.79 -9.65
N ALA A 39 -5.85 17.41 -9.45
CA ALA A 39 -7.08 16.72 -9.10
C ALA A 39 -7.57 15.86 -10.28
N GLY A 40 -8.17 14.69 -9.99
CA GLY A 40 -8.85 13.88 -10.98
C GLY A 40 -10.19 14.50 -11.42
N PHE A 41 -10.79 13.94 -12.49
CA PHE A 41 -12.05 14.43 -13.07
C PHE A 41 -13.17 14.60 -12.04
N THR A 42 -13.36 13.65 -11.14
CA THR A 42 -14.44 13.66 -10.15
C THR A 42 -14.34 14.85 -9.20
N THR A 43 -13.14 15.14 -8.68
CA THR A 43 -12.91 16.20 -7.70
C THR A 43 -13.19 17.58 -8.29
N GLU A 44 -12.77 17.85 -9.53
CA GLU A 44 -12.99 19.13 -10.20
C GLU A 44 -14.48 19.47 -10.41
N GLU A 45 -15.31 18.45 -10.66
CA GLU A 45 -16.75 18.63 -10.81
C GLU A 45 -17.46 18.87 -9.47
N ASP A 46 -17.05 18.11 -8.45
CA ASP A 46 -17.71 18.10 -7.15
C ASP A 46 -17.47 19.40 -6.36
N GLU A 47 -16.27 19.97 -6.44
CA GLU A 47 -15.91 21.22 -5.75
C GLU A 47 -16.71 22.45 -6.24
N LYS A 48 -17.36 22.36 -7.42
CA LYS A 48 -18.24 23.44 -7.93
C LYS A 48 -19.61 23.46 -7.27
N LEU A 49 -20.00 22.41 -6.55
CA LEU A 49 -21.34 22.24 -5.99
C LEU A 49 -21.53 22.92 -4.62
N PHE A 50 -20.47 23.34 -3.95
CA PHE A 50 -20.53 24.02 -2.66
C PHE A 50 -19.35 24.99 -2.49
N ASP A 51 -19.59 26.07 -1.75
CA ASP A 51 -18.52 26.97 -1.32
C ASP A 51 -17.96 26.47 0.02
N ALA A 52 -16.75 25.93 -0.03
CA ALA A 52 -16.04 25.38 1.13
C ALA A 52 -15.90 26.34 2.32
N ASN A 53 -16.01 27.67 2.09
CA ASN A 53 -15.88 28.69 3.12
C ASN A 53 -17.23 29.04 3.79
N SER A 54 -18.35 28.66 3.17
CA SER A 54 -19.70 29.04 3.62
C SER A 54 -20.46 27.93 4.32
N VAL A 55 -19.94 26.69 4.35
CA VAL A 55 -20.64 25.57 4.98
C VAL A 55 -20.57 25.67 6.50
N THR A 56 -21.74 25.80 7.15
CA THR A 56 -21.88 25.86 8.60
C THR A 56 -22.92 24.85 9.09
N ASP A 57 -22.79 24.43 10.36
CA ASP A 57 -23.82 23.65 11.05
C ASP A 57 -25.00 24.52 11.51
N ALA A 58 -25.99 23.93 12.13
CA ALA A 58 -27.19 24.62 12.61
C ALA A 58 -26.89 25.69 13.67
N SER A 59 -25.73 25.65 14.34
CA SER A 59 -25.29 26.67 15.29
C SER A 59 -24.52 27.84 14.64
N GLY A 60 -24.24 27.76 13.34
CA GLY A 60 -23.42 28.71 12.62
C GLY A 60 -21.91 28.41 12.70
N LYS A 61 -21.49 27.31 13.30
CA LYS A 61 -20.08 26.89 13.37
C LYS A 61 -19.67 26.33 12.00
N ARG A 62 -18.50 26.76 11.52
CA ARG A 62 -17.92 26.28 10.25
C ARG A 62 -17.63 24.80 10.30
N ILE A 63 -18.03 24.10 9.24
CA ILE A 63 -17.74 22.68 9.00
C ILE A 63 -16.49 22.59 8.13
N GLU A 64 -15.59 21.66 8.46
CA GLU A 64 -14.48 21.32 7.56
C GLU A 64 -15.01 20.59 6.33
N THR A 65 -14.54 20.99 5.15
CA THR A 65 -15.04 20.47 3.86
C THR A 65 -14.00 19.71 3.05
N LYS A 66 -12.82 19.44 3.64
CA LYS A 66 -11.70 18.79 2.97
C LYS A 66 -11.95 17.31 2.67
N GLU A 67 -12.66 16.62 3.56
CA GLU A 67 -13.04 15.21 3.39
C GLU A 67 -14.56 15.16 3.22
N TYR A 68 -15.02 14.64 2.08
CA TYR A 68 -16.44 14.57 1.77
C TYR A 68 -16.78 13.36 0.89
N SER A 69 -18.07 13.01 0.84
CA SER A 69 -18.64 12.02 -0.08
C SER A 69 -19.99 12.54 -0.59
N MET A 70 -20.27 12.36 -1.89
CA MET A 70 -21.51 12.82 -2.50
C MET A 70 -22.53 11.70 -2.70
N SER A 71 -23.83 12.06 -2.63
CA SER A 71 -24.88 11.19 -3.16
C SER A 71 -24.74 11.03 -4.67
N ALA A 72 -25.26 9.94 -5.23
CA ALA A 72 -25.16 9.66 -6.66
C ALA A 72 -25.77 10.74 -7.54
N ASP A 73 -26.86 11.38 -7.08
CA ASP A 73 -27.54 12.49 -7.74
C ASP A 73 -26.89 13.87 -7.48
N LYS A 74 -25.79 13.91 -6.72
CA LYS A 74 -25.03 15.11 -6.33
C LYS A 74 -25.85 16.16 -5.56
N LYS A 75 -27.03 15.80 -4.99
CA LYS A 75 -27.87 16.72 -4.23
C LYS A 75 -27.50 16.81 -2.75
N LYS A 76 -26.78 15.83 -2.23
CA LYS A 76 -26.37 15.76 -0.82
C LYS A 76 -24.89 15.42 -0.70
N ILE A 77 -24.28 15.93 0.38
CA ILE A 77 -22.86 15.74 0.67
C ILE A 77 -22.71 15.30 2.13
N LEU A 78 -21.92 14.25 2.38
CA LEU A 78 -21.41 13.95 3.72
C LEU A 78 -20.08 14.66 3.90
N PHE A 79 -19.97 15.53 4.93
CA PHE A 79 -18.69 16.10 5.36
C PHE A 79 -18.17 15.38 6.59
N PHE A 80 -16.87 15.04 6.60
CA PHE A 80 -16.21 14.32 7.67
C PHE A 80 -15.30 15.26 8.45
N ASN A 81 -15.56 15.42 9.75
CA ASN A 81 -14.84 16.36 10.60
C ASN A 81 -14.17 15.66 11.78
N GLY A 82 -13.04 16.18 12.22
CA GLY A 82 -12.35 15.71 13.40
C GLY A 82 -12.00 14.22 13.33
N ARG A 83 -11.46 13.78 12.23
CA ARG A 83 -11.07 12.39 11.98
C ARG A 83 -10.16 11.85 13.07
N GLU A 84 -10.52 10.70 13.62
CA GLU A 84 -9.78 9.97 14.64
C GLU A 84 -9.44 8.57 14.10
N PRO A 85 -8.18 8.30 13.78
CA PRO A 85 -7.76 6.99 13.29
C PRO A 85 -7.92 5.94 14.40
N ILE A 86 -8.30 4.71 14.02
CA ILE A 86 -8.40 3.55 14.92
C ILE A 86 -7.21 2.63 14.65
N TYR A 87 -7.12 2.09 13.43
CA TYR A 87 -6.00 1.29 12.95
C TYR A 87 -5.42 1.89 11.67
N ARG A 88 -4.82 1.08 10.82
CA ARG A 88 -4.16 1.55 9.59
C ARG A 88 -5.11 2.26 8.62
N ARG A 89 -6.34 1.78 8.46
CA ARG A 89 -7.31 2.25 7.47
C ARG A 89 -8.59 2.79 8.11
N SER A 90 -9.00 2.24 9.23
CA SER A 90 -10.24 2.63 9.92
C SER A 90 -10.09 3.95 10.67
N SER A 91 -11.17 4.72 10.68
CA SER A 91 -11.29 5.96 11.43
C SER A 91 -12.75 6.27 11.72
N LYS A 92 -12.98 7.04 12.78
CA LYS A 92 -14.29 7.62 13.11
C LYS A 92 -14.26 9.13 12.98
N SER A 93 -15.38 9.73 12.57
CA SER A 93 -15.52 11.18 12.35
C SER A 93 -16.87 11.68 12.82
N THR A 94 -16.96 12.97 13.18
CA THR A 94 -18.22 13.69 13.24
C THR A 94 -18.69 13.95 11.83
N VAL A 95 -19.94 13.60 11.51
CA VAL A 95 -20.44 13.58 10.13
C VAL A 95 -21.65 14.48 9.99
N TYR A 96 -21.63 15.33 8.97
CA TYR A 96 -22.72 16.22 8.62
C TYR A 96 -23.31 15.84 7.26
N ILE A 97 -24.64 15.84 7.15
CA ILE A 97 -25.37 15.71 5.90
C ILE A 97 -25.69 17.11 5.42
N TYR A 98 -25.11 17.53 4.31
CA TYR A 98 -25.36 18.84 3.69
C TYR A 98 -26.27 18.69 2.48
N ASP A 99 -27.33 19.48 2.42
CA ASP A 99 -28.21 19.57 1.27
C ASP A 99 -27.80 20.75 0.39
N VAL A 100 -27.47 20.45 -0.87
CA VAL A 100 -26.88 21.41 -1.81
C VAL A 100 -27.87 22.52 -2.16
N ALA A 101 -29.18 22.23 -2.26
CA ALA A 101 -30.22 23.20 -2.64
C ALA A 101 -30.55 24.17 -1.51
N SER A 102 -30.75 23.67 -0.30
CA SER A 102 -31.10 24.51 0.86
C SER A 102 -29.86 25.12 1.54
N LYS A 103 -28.65 24.62 1.22
CA LYS A 103 -27.37 25.02 1.84
C LYS A 103 -27.36 24.80 3.37
N LYS A 104 -28.10 23.79 3.85
CA LYS A 104 -28.18 23.45 5.27
C LYS A 104 -27.44 22.15 5.56
N ALA A 105 -26.73 22.09 6.68
CA ALA A 105 -26.09 20.91 7.20
C ALA A 105 -26.77 20.45 8.50
N VAL A 106 -26.99 19.15 8.62
CA VAL A 106 -27.47 18.50 9.86
C VAL A 106 -26.46 17.46 10.32
N ASN A 107 -26.31 17.33 11.63
CA ASN A 107 -25.44 16.28 12.17
C ASN A 107 -26.10 14.91 12.00
N LEU A 108 -25.36 13.91 11.48
CA LEU A 108 -25.84 12.55 11.31
C LEU A 108 -26.04 11.83 12.66
N HIS A 109 -25.10 12.05 13.61
CA HIS A 109 -25.09 11.42 14.92
C HIS A 109 -24.33 12.32 15.90
N GLU A 110 -24.71 12.32 17.19
CA GLU A 110 -24.08 13.16 18.23
C GLU A 110 -22.61 12.78 18.51
N SER A 111 -22.28 11.51 18.33
CA SER A 111 -20.91 10.98 18.48
C SER A 111 -20.26 10.74 17.13
N LYS A 112 -18.94 10.51 17.13
CA LYS A 112 -18.19 10.10 15.92
C LYS A 112 -18.63 8.71 15.48
N VAL A 113 -18.84 8.53 14.19
CA VAL A 113 -19.29 7.29 13.55
C VAL A 113 -18.25 6.77 12.52
N LEU A 114 -18.37 5.48 12.18
CA LEU A 114 -17.57 4.84 11.13
C LEU A 114 -18.41 4.64 9.88
N HIS A 115 -17.77 4.70 8.72
CA HIS A 115 -18.26 4.29 7.40
C HIS A 115 -19.59 4.89 6.94
N PRO A 116 -19.95 6.17 7.24
CA PRO A 116 -21.19 6.74 6.76
C PRO A 116 -21.25 6.70 5.23
N THR A 117 -22.29 6.08 4.67
CA THR A 117 -22.41 5.79 3.23
C THR A 117 -23.86 6.01 2.79
N PHE A 118 -24.04 6.86 1.77
CA PHE A 118 -25.38 7.04 1.15
C PHE A 118 -25.89 5.73 0.55
N SER A 119 -27.20 5.52 0.62
CA SER A 119 -27.88 4.60 -0.27
C SER A 119 -27.74 5.06 -1.73
N PRO A 120 -27.75 4.16 -2.73
CA PRO A 120 -27.67 4.56 -4.15
C PRO A 120 -28.69 5.59 -4.60
N ASP A 121 -29.93 5.57 -4.02
CA ASP A 121 -30.97 6.55 -4.28
C ASP A 121 -30.78 7.89 -3.53
N GLY A 122 -29.77 8.00 -2.66
CA GLY A 122 -29.47 9.22 -1.89
C GLY A 122 -30.46 9.57 -0.80
N THR A 123 -31.40 8.67 -0.44
CA THR A 123 -32.45 8.95 0.55
C THR A 123 -32.06 8.59 1.97
N ARG A 124 -31.06 7.71 2.16
CA ARG A 124 -30.63 7.19 3.45
C ARG A 124 -29.10 7.22 3.58
N VAL A 125 -28.62 7.14 4.84
CA VAL A 125 -27.21 6.97 5.19
C VAL A 125 -27.07 5.77 6.12
N ALA A 126 -26.30 4.74 5.72
CA ALA A 126 -25.89 3.69 6.63
C ALA A 126 -24.58 4.06 7.31
N TYR A 127 -24.41 3.71 8.58
CA TYR A 127 -23.19 3.97 9.35
C TYR A 127 -23.03 2.97 10.50
N VAL A 128 -21.82 2.89 11.05
CA VAL A 128 -21.54 2.04 12.22
C VAL A 128 -21.22 2.92 13.43
N PHE A 129 -21.84 2.58 14.56
CA PHE A 129 -21.57 3.15 15.85
C PHE A 129 -21.61 2.04 16.93
N ASP A 130 -20.60 2.02 17.79
CA ASP A 130 -20.48 1.03 18.88
C ASP A 130 -20.69 -0.43 18.41
N ASN A 131 -19.97 -0.80 17.32
CA ASN A 131 -20.02 -2.11 16.67
C ASN A 131 -21.42 -2.54 16.16
N ASN A 132 -22.36 -1.61 16.03
CA ASN A 132 -23.68 -1.86 15.45
C ASN A 132 -23.90 -1.05 14.17
N LEU A 133 -24.63 -1.64 13.23
CA LEU A 133 -25.05 -1.02 11.97
C LEU A 133 -26.38 -0.28 12.14
N TYR A 134 -26.42 0.94 11.63
CA TYR A 134 -27.60 1.81 11.66
C TYR A 134 -27.93 2.35 10.26
N VAL A 135 -29.18 2.68 10.04
CA VAL A 135 -29.67 3.41 8.86
C VAL A 135 -30.40 4.67 9.29
N TYR A 136 -29.96 5.81 8.81
CA TYR A 136 -30.61 7.11 8.98
C TYR A 136 -31.40 7.45 7.72
N ASP A 137 -32.71 7.69 7.86
CA ASP A 137 -33.60 8.19 6.81
C ASP A 137 -33.58 9.70 6.80
N ILE A 138 -33.17 10.30 5.70
CA ILE A 138 -32.87 11.73 5.63
C ILE A 138 -34.17 12.55 5.68
N ALA A 139 -35.26 12.07 5.07
CA ALA A 139 -36.51 12.83 4.99
C ALA A 139 -37.23 12.88 6.34
N SER A 140 -37.28 11.76 7.06
CA SER A 140 -37.93 11.69 8.37
C SER A 140 -37.03 12.02 9.54
N ALA A 141 -35.70 12.16 9.32
CA ALA A 141 -34.68 12.31 10.35
C ALA A 141 -34.69 11.18 11.40
N LYS A 142 -35.07 9.96 10.99
CA LYS A 142 -35.20 8.81 11.88
C LYS A 142 -34.05 7.84 11.67
N THR A 143 -33.44 7.41 12.77
CA THR A 143 -32.45 6.32 12.79
C THR A 143 -33.13 5.00 13.12
N THR A 144 -32.78 3.95 12.37
CA THR A 144 -33.16 2.55 12.64
C THR A 144 -31.90 1.74 12.92
N ALA A 145 -31.86 1.03 14.05
CA ALA A 145 -30.82 0.05 14.32
C ALA A 145 -31.06 -1.19 13.46
N VAL A 146 -30.08 -1.56 12.63
CA VAL A 146 -30.09 -2.84 11.88
C VAL A 146 -29.64 -3.96 12.81
N THR A 147 -28.65 -3.70 13.68
CA THR A 147 -28.16 -4.63 14.69
C THR A 147 -28.10 -3.98 16.07
N THR A 148 -28.11 -4.80 17.13
CA THR A 148 -28.11 -4.33 18.53
C THR A 148 -27.22 -5.15 19.45
N ASP A 149 -26.50 -6.14 18.92
CA ASP A 149 -25.67 -7.08 19.70
C ASP A 149 -24.17 -6.79 19.61
N GLY A 150 -23.79 -5.68 18.97
CA GLY A 150 -22.42 -5.21 18.87
C GLY A 150 -21.77 -4.98 20.24
N LYS A 151 -20.52 -5.42 20.39
CA LYS A 151 -19.76 -5.29 21.61
C LYS A 151 -18.28 -5.38 21.33
N TRP A 152 -17.49 -4.45 21.89
CA TRP A 152 -16.03 -4.44 21.78
C TRP A 152 -15.40 -5.78 22.18
N ASN A 153 -14.43 -6.25 21.40
CA ASN A 153 -13.74 -7.53 21.56
C ASN A 153 -14.68 -8.75 21.60
N ASN A 154 -15.84 -8.68 20.99
CA ASN A 154 -16.82 -9.77 21.01
C ASN A 154 -17.60 -9.89 19.69
N ILE A 155 -18.53 -8.95 19.41
CA ILE A 155 -19.36 -8.95 18.20
C ILE A 155 -19.18 -7.63 17.46
N ILE A 156 -18.90 -7.72 16.16
CA ILE A 156 -18.77 -6.55 15.27
C ILE A 156 -19.76 -6.71 14.12
N ASN A 157 -20.57 -5.68 13.86
CA ASN A 157 -21.51 -5.63 12.74
C ASN A 157 -21.21 -4.43 11.84
N GLY A 158 -21.08 -4.66 10.54
CA GLY A 158 -20.89 -3.61 9.53
C GLY A 158 -19.50 -2.93 9.53
N ASN A 159 -18.63 -3.31 10.43
CA ASN A 159 -17.20 -3.02 10.44
C ASN A 159 -16.43 -4.34 10.44
N CYS A 160 -15.18 -4.37 10.03
CA CYS A 160 -14.37 -5.58 10.09
C CYS A 160 -13.60 -5.70 11.42
N ASP A 161 -13.11 -6.90 11.73
CA ASP A 161 -12.13 -7.11 12.78
C ASP A 161 -10.74 -6.63 12.33
N TRP A 162 -9.79 -6.61 13.26
CA TRP A 162 -8.43 -6.11 13.01
C TRP A 162 -7.74 -6.82 11.83
N VAL A 163 -7.82 -8.16 11.77
CA VAL A 163 -7.06 -8.95 10.80
C VAL A 163 -7.63 -8.84 9.38
N TYR A 164 -8.94 -8.64 9.22
CA TYR A 164 -9.55 -8.37 7.92
C TYR A 164 -9.22 -6.96 7.42
N GLU A 165 -9.18 -5.97 8.32
CA GLU A 165 -8.72 -4.61 7.96
C GLU A 165 -7.30 -4.64 7.41
N GLU A 166 -6.40 -5.36 8.09
CA GLU A 166 -5.00 -5.38 7.71
C GLU A 166 -4.76 -6.21 6.45
N GLU A 167 -5.31 -7.42 6.35
CA GLU A 167 -4.90 -8.43 5.38
C GLU A 167 -5.84 -8.59 4.17
N PHE A 168 -7.11 -8.21 4.31
CA PHE A 168 -8.04 -8.10 3.18
C PHE A 168 -8.30 -6.66 2.76
N GLU A 169 -7.69 -5.69 3.43
CA GLU A 169 -7.60 -4.28 3.03
C GLU A 169 -8.94 -3.54 2.90
N PHE A 170 -9.96 -3.92 3.67
CA PHE A 170 -11.21 -3.17 3.76
C PHE A 170 -11.60 -2.90 5.22
N THR A 171 -12.42 -1.87 5.43
CA THR A 171 -12.90 -1.48 6.76
C THR A 171 -14.43 -1.44 6.82
N ARG A 172 -15.07 -0.86 5.79
CA ARG A 172 -16.52 -0.89 5.67
C ARG A 172 -16.98 -2.30 5.33
N ALA A 173 -17.63 -2.95 6.26
CA ALA A 173 -18.09 -4.31 6.15
C ALA A 173 -19.61 -4.39 5.90
N PHE A 174 -20.11 -3.52 5.02
CA PHE A 174 -21.48 -3.55 4.50
C PHE A 174 -21.57 -2.93 3.11
N GLU A 175 -22.54 -3.35 2.32
CA GLU A 175 -22.79 -2.85 0.97
C GLU A 175 -24.28 -2.70 0.70
N TRP A 176 -24.70 -1.57 0.13
CA TRP A 176 -26.06 -1.35 -0.36
C TRP A 176 -26.31 -2.11 -1.66
N SER A 177 -27.50 -2.68 -1.84
CA SER A 177 -27.94 -3.17 -3.15
C SER A 177 -28.13 -2.01 -4.13
N PRO A 178 -27.98 -2.22 -5.45
CA PRO A 178 -28.09 -1.15 -6.46
C PRO A 178 -29.38 -0.35 -6.37
N ASN A 179 -30.51 -0.97 -6.02
CA ASN A 179 -31.83 -0.34 -5.88
C ASN A 179 -32.13 0.18 -4.47
N SER A 180 -31.16 0.19 -3.54
CA SER A 180 -31.33 0.66 -2.15
C SER A 180 -32.34 -0.15 -1.31
N THR A 181 -32.73 -1.35 -1.74
CA THR A 181 -33.68 -2.21 -1.02
C THR A 181 -33.02 -3.00 0.10
N TYR A 182 -31.78 -3.43 -0.10
CA TYR A 182 -31.05 -4.27 0.84
C TYR A 182 -29.73 -3.65 1.26
N ILE A 183 -29.29 -4.04 2.47
CA ILE A 183 -27.92 -3.88 2.94
C ILE A 183 -27.39 -5.28 3.25
N ALA A 184 -26.32 -5.69 2.56
CA ALA A 184 -25.54 -6.85 2.95
C ALA A 184 -24.45 -6.41 3.94
N TYR A 185 -24.27 -7.14 5.04
CA TYR A 185 -23.28 -6.80 6.04
C TYR A 185 -22.59 -8.03 6.63
N TYR A 186 -21.36 -7.81 7.08
CA TYR A 186 -20.62 -8.80 7.86
C TYR A 186 -21.01 -8.72 9.33
N LYS A 187 -21.11 -9.88 9.94
CA LYS A 187 -21.11 -10.07 11.39
C LYS A 187 -19.90 -10.91 11.76
N PHE A 188 -19.03 -10.37 12.59
CA PHE A 188 -17.87 -11.05 13.13
C PHE A 188 -18.13 -11.42 14.59
N ASP A 189 -17.99 -12.70 14.93
CA ASP A 189 -17.89 -13.17 16.30
C ASP A 189 -16.41 -13.46 16.62
N GLU A 190 -15.75 -12.50 17.26
CA GLU A 190 -14.35 -12.58 17.67
C GLU A 190 -14.16 -13.06 19.13
N SER A 191 -15.23 -13.58 19.76
CA SER A 191 -15.21 -14.00 21.18
C SER A 191 -14.17 -15.08 21.47
N LYS A 192 -13.80 -15.90 20.47
CA LYS A 192 -12.78 -16.96 20.58
C LYS A 192 -11.40 -16.55 20.14
N VAL A 193 -11.25 -15.37 19.53
CA VAL A 193 -9.95 -14.84 19.10
C VAL A 193 -9.20 -14.39 20.35
N LYS A 194 -7.90 -14.68 20.42
CA LYS A 194 -7.07 -14.26 21.53
C LYS A 194 -6.84 -12.76 21.53
N GLU A 195 -6.69 -12.23 22.73
CA GLU A 195 -6.37 -10.81 22.95
C GLU A 195 -4.86 -10.58 22.91
N TYR A 196 -4.47 -9.46 22.33
CA TYR A 196 -3.15 -8.89 22.46
C TYR A 196 -3.23 -7.55 23.20
N GLN A 197 -2.17 -7.20 23.93
CA GLN A 197 -2.10 -5.96 24.70
C GLN A 197 -0.77 -5.26 24.45
N PHE A 198 -0.82 -3.95 24.30
CA PHE A 198 0.38 -3.11 24.40
C PHE A 198 0.16 -1.96 25.38
N THR A 199 1.28 -1.47 25.92
CA THR A 199 1.25 -0.39 26.91
C THR A 199 1.29 0.97 26.24
N VAL A 200 0.37 1.85 26.63
CA VAL A 200 0.31 3.25 26.24
C VAL A 200 0.90 4.11 27.37
N PHE A 201 1.94 4.89 27.04
CA PHE A 201 2.76 5.67 27.97
C PHE A 201 2.39 7.16 27.90
N ASP A 202 1.14 7.53 28.24
CA ASP A 202 0.63 8.89 28.10
C ASP A 202 0.26 9.57 29.45
N SER A 203 0.45 8.86 30.55
CA SER A 203 0.09 9.34 31.90
C SER A 203 1.01 8.73 32.97
N SER A 204 0.90 9.21 34.21
CA SER A 204 1.67 8.72 35.37
C SER A 204 1.49 7.22 35.61
N TYR A 205 0.32 6.69 35.32
CA TYR A 205 0.02 5.25 35.35
C TYR A 205 -0.32 4.80 33.91
N ASN A 206 0.51 3.91 33.39
CA ASN A 206 0.36 3.41 32.02
C ASN A 206 -0.99 2.69 31.85
N LYS A 207 -1.56 2.85 30.63
CA LYS A 207 -2.77 2.14 30.24
C LYS A 207 -2.42 0.94 29.36
N GLN A 208 -3.25 -0.09 29.38
CA GLN A 208 -3.18 -1.20 28.45
C GLN A 208 -4.23 -0.99 27.35
N TYR A 209 -3.81 -1.04 26.10
CA TYR A 209 -4.72 -1.14 24.97
C TYR A 209 -4.86 -2.62 24.61
N THR A 210 -6.09 -3.13 24.64
CA THR A 210 -6.41 -4.55 24.43
C THR A 210 -7.31 -4.69 23.22
N TYR A 211 -6.94 -5.57 22.28
CA TYR A 211 -7.71 -5.88 21.09
C TYR A 211 -7.51 -7.33 20.66
N LYS A 212 -8.37 -7.83 19.76
CA LYS A 212 -8.28 -9.18 19.22
C LYS A 212 -7.25 -9.25 18.10
N TYR A 213 -6.34 -10.23 18.18
CA TYR A 213 -5.29 -10.44 17.20
C TYR A 213 -4.98 -11.94 17.09
N PRO A 214 -5.43 -12.62 16.01
CA PRO A 214 -5.18 -14.04 15.82
C PRO A 214 -3.77 -14.25 15.27
N LYS A 215 -2.88 -14.87 16.02
CA LYS A 215 -1.56 -15.28 15.51
C LYS A 215 -1.66 -16.55 14.67
N ALA A 216 -0.61 -16.81 13.87
CA ALA A 216 -0.53 -17.99 13.04
C ALA A 216 -0.80 -19.28 13.85
N GLY A 217 -1.72 -20.12 13.35
CA GLY A 217 -2.16 -21.36 14.01
C GLY A 217 -3.27 -21.20 15.04
N GLU A 218 -3.76 -19.98 15.27
CA GLU A 218 -4.81 -19.70 16.26
C GLU A 218 -6.20 -19.51 15.61
N ALA A 219 -7.23 -19.43 16.45
CA ALA A 219 -8.60 -19.31 15.98
C ALA A 219 -8.88 -17.94 15.33
N ASN A 220 -9.63 -17.93 14.25
CA ASN A 220 -10.19 -16.75 13.60
C ASN A 220 -11.53 -16.34 14.21
N SER A 221 -11.98 -15.12 13.88
CA SER A 221 -13.38 -14.74 14.03
C SER A 221 -14.29 -15.66 13.20
N LYS A 222 -15.45 -15.99 13.71
CA LYS A 222 -16.51 -16.56 12.90
C LYS A 222 -17.19 -15.46 12.13
N VAL A 223 -17.27 -15.61 10.81
CA VAL A 223 -17.81 -14.59 9.92
C VAL A 223 -19.12 -15.06 9.33
N GLU A 224 -20.16 -14.22 9.42
CA GLU A 224 -21.45 -14.41 8.82
C GLU A 224 -21.79 -13.24 7.91
N ILE A 225 -22.48 -13.52 6.81
CA ILE A 225 -23.06 -12.50 5.93
C ILE A 225 -24.56 -12.49 6.12
N HIS A 226 -25.07 -11.32 6.42
CA HIS A 226 -26.48 -11.02 6.60
C HIS A 226 -26.94 -10.06 5.53
N ILE A 227 -28.21 -10.17 5.14
CA ILE A 227 -28.86 -9.33 4.12
C ILE A 227 -30.14 -8.76 4.74
N TYR A 228 -30.08 -7.48 5.08
CA TYR A 228 -31.19 -6.75 5.71
C TYR A 228 -32.03 -6.02 4.67
N ASN A 229 -33.34 -6.28 4.68
CA ASN A 229 -34.31 -5.55 3.86
C ASN A 229 -34.74 -4.26 4.58
N VAL A 230 -34.37 -3.11 4.04
CA VAL A 230 -34.59 -1.79 4.68
C VAL A 230 -36.07 -1.42 4.73
N GLY A 231 -36.90 -1.97 3.83
CA GLY A 231 -38.33 -1.63 3.74
C GLY A 231 -39.19 -2.36 4.77
N ASN A 232 -38.88 -3.63 5.08
CA ASN A 232 -39.68 -4.45 5.97
C ASN A 232 -38.97 -4.94 7.23
N GLY A 233 -37.67 -4.66 7.36
CA GLY A 233 -36.88 -5.03 8.54
C GLY A 233 -36.47 -6.50 8.61
N GLN A 234 -36.73 -7.30 7.57
CA GLN A 234 -36.32 -8.70 7.53
C GLN A 234 -34.80 -8.82 7.37
N ASP A 235 -34.17 -9.63 8.21
CA ASP A 235 -32.75 -9.97 8.14
C ASP A 235 -32.59 -11.45 7.76
N VAL A 236 -31.82 -11.73 6.71
CA VAL A 236 -31.62 -13.06 6.15
C VAL A 236 -30.15 -13.39 6.15
N LYS A 237 -29.77 -14.50 6.80
CA LYS A 237 -28.39 -15.00 6.78
C LYS A 237 -28.11 -15.76 5.46
N ALA A 238 -27.00 -15.44 4.82
CA ALA A 238 -26.51 -16.18 3.66
C ALA A 238 -26.09 -17.61 4.07
N LYS A 239 -26.57 -18.61 3.30
CA LYS A 239 -26.30 -20.04 3.55
C LYS A 239 -25.06 -20.47 2.78
N TYR A 240 -23.89 -20.41 3.38
CA TYR A 240 -22.63 -20.83 2.76
C TYR A 240 -21.98 -22.00 3.51
N LEU A 241 -20.98 -22.61 2.88
CA LEU A 241 -20.26 -23.74 3.49
C LEU A 241 -19.65 -23.31 4.83
N GLN A 242 -19.96 -24.10 5.85
CA GLN A 242 -19.46 -23.89 7.21
C GLN A 242 -18.03 -24.40 7.34
N GLY A 243 -17.28 -23.85 8.27
CA GLY A 243 -15.91 -24.27 8.57
C GLY A 243 -15.01 -23.10 8.97
N ASP A 244 -13.72 -23.37 8.99
CA ASP A 244 -12.70 -22.37 9.20
C ASP A 244 -12.39 -21.69 7.84
N ILE A 245 -13.07 -20.60 7.59
CA ILE A 245 -13.10 -19.91 6.29
C ILE A 245 -12.90 -18.42 6.44
N TYR A 246 -12.58 -17.78 5.33
CA TYR A 246 -12.58 -16.33 5.16
C TYR A 246 -13.63 -15.89 4.14
N ILE A 247 -14.13 -14.67 4.29
CA ILE A 247 -14.98 -13.98 3.30
C ILE A 247 -14.30 -12.65 2.96
N PRO A 248 -13.29 -12.67 2.05
CA PRO A 248 -12.50 -11.48 1.76
C PRO A 248 -13.28 -10.36 1.10
N ARG A 249 -14.40 -10.64 0.41
CA ARG A 249 -15.25 -9.63 -0.23
C ARG A 249 -16.71 -10.09 -0.26
N ILE A 250 -17.63 -9.10 -0.27
CA ILE A 250 -18.99 -9.21 -0.78
C ILE A 250 -19.19 -8.15 -1.85
N LYS A 251 -19.94 -8.46 -2.89
CA LYS A 251 -20.26 -7.50 -3.96
C LYS A 251 -21.64 -7.76 -4.53
N TRP A 252 -22.45 -6.71 -4.65
CA TRP A 252 -23.71 -6.81 -5.38
C TRP A 252 -23.43 -6.94 -6.89
N THR A 253 -24.20 -7.77 -7.56
CA THR A 253 -24.27 -7.77 -9.03
C THR A 253 -25.11 -6.56 -9.49
N GLN A 254 -25.35 -6.45 -10.79
CA GLN A 254 -26.33 -5.47 -11.31
C GLN A 254 -27.79 -5.97 -11.21
N GLN A 255 -28.02 -7.19 -10.71
CA GLN A 255 -29.33 -7.68 -10.32
C GLN A 255 -29.58 -7.34 -8.85
N ASP A 256 -30.71 -6.68 -8.59
CA ASP A 256 -30.99 -6.09 -7.27
C ASP A 256 -31.10 -7.09 -6.11
N ASP A 257 -31.38 -8.38 -6.42
CA ASP A 257 -31.54 -9.45 -5.46
C ASP A 257 -30.37 -10.45 -5.42
N LYS A 258 -29.24 -10.16 -6.09
CA LYS A 258 -28.09 -11.06 -6.20
C LYS A 258 -26.82 -10.47 -5.61
N LEU A 259 -26.42 -11.05 -4.49
CA LEU A 259 -25.15 -10.76 -3.82
C LEU A 259 -24.12 -11.84 -4.13
N VAL A 260 -22.90 -11.48 -4.45
CA VAL A 260 -21.76 -12.40 -4.55
C VAL A 260 -20.98 -12.38 -3.24
N VAL A 261 -20.85 -13.55 -2.62
CA VAL A 261 -20.02 -13.78 -1.44
C VAL A 261 -18.75 -14.52 -1.87
N PHE A 262 -17.60 -13.97 -1.57
CA PHE A 262 -16.30 -14.58 -1.85
C PHE A 262 -15.97 -15.52 -0.69
N TRP A 263 -16.11 -16.79 -0.88
CA TRP A 263 -15.75 -17.82 0.08
C TRP A 263 -14.32 -18.30 -0.17
N LEU A 264 -13.49 -18.28 0.85
CA LEU A 264 -12.09 -18.70 0.77
C LEU A 264 -11.81 -19.65 1.93
N ASN A 265 -11.20 -20.81 1.66
CA ASN A 265 -10.78 -21.72 2.72
C ASN A 265 -9.63 -21.11 3.56
N ARG A 266 -9.39 -21.63 4.77
CA ARG A 266 -8.34 -21.13 5.65
C ARG A 266 -6.94 -21.16 5.02
N GLN A 267 -6.63 -22.16 4.20
CA GLN A 267 -5.34 -22.27 3.49
C GLN A 267 -5.23 -21.28 2.33
N GLN A 268 -6.30 -20.53 2.02
CA GLN A 268 -6.39 -19.50 1.00
C GLN A 268 -6.03 -19.99 -0.41
N ASN A 269 -6.27 -21.26 -0.70
CA ASN A 269 -5.97 -21.89 -1.98
C ASN A 269 -7.18 -22.48 -2.71
N ASP A 270 -8.37 -22.29 -2.17
CA ASP A 270 -9.68 -22.65 -2.76
C ASP A 270 -10.63 -21.46 -2.58
N LEU A 271 -10.86 -20.71 -3.68
CA LEU A 271 -11.76 -19.57 -3.76
C LEU A 271 -13.03 -19.95 -4.48
N LYS A 272 -14.20 -19.67 -3.88
CA LYS A 272 -15.52 -19.82 -4.52
C LYS A 272 -16.27 -18.50 -4.50
N LEU A 273 -16.85 -18.14 -5.63
CA LEU A 273 -17.79 -17.03 -5.71
C LEU A 273 -19.20 -17.60 -5.65
N LEU A 274 -19.92 -17.25 -4.60
CA LEU A 274 -21.23 -17.76 -4.27
C LEU A 274 -22.29 -16.70 -4.57
N LEU A 275 -23.06 -16.90 -5.64
CA LEU A 275 -24.20 -16.03 -5.98
C LEU A 275 -25.35 -16.32 -5.02
N THR A 276 -25.67 -15.34 -4.18
CA THR A 276 -26.63 -15.48 -3.06
C THR A 276 -27.90 -14.70 -3.36
N ASN A 277 -29.06 -15.34 -3.21
CA ASN A 277 -30.36 -14.66 -3.31
C ASN A 277 -30.61 -13.85 -2.02
N ALA A 278 -30.89 -12.56 -2.16
CA ALA A 278 -31.04 -11.64 -1.04
C ALA A 278 -32.26 -11.95 -0.14
N ALA A 279 -33.34 -12.46 -0.70
CA ALA A 279 -34.58 -12.74 0.04
C ALA A 279 -34.55 -14.06 0.80
N THR A 280 -33.78 -15.06 0.32
CA THR A 280 -33.81 -16.42 0.87
C THR A 280 -32.50 -16.87 1.49
N GLY A 281 -31.37 -16.17 1.18
CA GLY A 281 -30.04 -16.58 1.56
C GLY A 281 -29.50 -17.80 0.81
N GLU A 282 -30.29 -18.38 -0.12
CA GLU A 282 -29.84 -19.50 -0.93
C GLU A 282 -28.73 -19.07 -1.88
N LEU A 283 -27.79 -19.97 -2.12
CA LEU A 283 -26.59 -19.69 -2.90
C LEU A 283 -26.37 -20.72 -4.01
N GLN A 284 -25.64 -20.27 -5.04
CA GLN A 284 -25.14 -21.08 -6.13
C GLN A 284 -23.70 -20.71 -6.41
N THR A 285 -22.84 -21.71 -6.59
CA THR A 285 -21.45 -21.46 -7.02
C THR A 285 -21.44 -20.99 -8.47
N MET A 286 -20.93 -19.77 -8.71
CA MET A 286 -20.80 -19.20 -10.05
C MET A 286 -19.38 -19.31 -10.61
N TYR A 287 -18.38 -19.39 -9.73
CA TYR A 287 -16.97 -19.49 -10.08
C TYR A 287 -16.20 -20.22 -8.99
N GLU A 288 -15.18 -20.97 -9.38
CA GLU A 288 -14.25 -21.65 -8.49
C GLU A 288 -12.83 -21.55 -9.05
N GLU A 289 -11.88 -21.26 -8.17
CA GLU A 289 -10.44 -21.22 -8.47
C GLU A 289 -9.67 -21.90 -7.36
N THR A 290 -8.85 -22.89 -7.73
CA THR A 290 -7.93 -23.58 -6.82
C THR A 290 -6.50 -23.35 -7.25
N ASN A 291 -5.58 -23.32 -6.29
CA ASN A 291 -4.18 -23.13 -6.56
C ASN A 291 -3.32 -24.06 -5.68
N LYS A 292 -2.21 -24.55 -6.21
CA LYS A 292 -1.27 -25.36 -5.41
C LYS A 292 -0.58 -24.59 -4.28
N TYR A 293 -0.55 -23.26 -4.40
CA TYR A 293 0.02 -22.31 -3.43
C TYR A 293 -1.10 -21.59 -2.69
N TYR A 294 -1.52 -20.45 -3.20
CA TYR A 294 -2.63 -19.64 -2.72
C TYR A 294 -3.29 -18.90 -3.88
N VAL A 295 -4.55 -18.55 -3.73
CA VAL A 295 -5.29 -17.69 -4.68
C VAL A 295 -5.13 -16.24 -4.22
N GLU A 296 -4.77 -15.36 -5.16
CA GLU A 296 -4.66 -13.92 -4.90
C GLU A 296 -6.03 -13.28 -4.84
N ILE A 297 -6.31 -12.52 -3.78
CA ILE A 297 -7.52 -11.69 -3.68
C ILE A 297 -7.17 -10.29 -4.16
N ASN A 298 -7.95 -9.78 -5.11
CA ASN A 298 -7.80 -8.43 -5.67
C ASN A 298 -9.15 -7.75 -5.86
N ASP A 299 -9.15 -6.45 -6.16
CA ASP A 299 -10.36 -5.66 -6.37
C ASP A 299 -10.68 -5.40 -7.85
N ASN A 300 -10.01 -6.08 -8.77
CA ASN A 300 -10.27 -6.00 -10.21
C ASN A 300 -11.50 -6.84 -10.61
N TRP A 301 -12.67 -6.46 -10.07
CA TRP A 301 -13.96 -7.09 -10.32
C TRP A 301 -14.96 -6.08 -10.84
N TRP A 302 -15.66 -6.41 -11.92
CA TRP A 302 -16.64 -5.53 -12.54
C TRP A 302 -17.85 -6.32 -13.03
N PHE A 303 -19.02 -6.14 -12.37
CA PHE A 303 -20.29 -6.73 -12.82
C PHE A 303 -20.91 -5.84 -13.88
N LEU A 304 -21.18 -6.39 -15.08
CA LEU A 304 -21.71 -5.65 -16.21
C LEU A 304 -23.20 -5.33 -16.01
N LYS A 305 -23.65 -4.18 -16.54
CA LYS A 305 -25.03 -3.71 -16.48
C LYS A 305 -26.03 -4.64 -17.18
N ASP A 306 -25.56 -5.57 -18.04
CA ASP A 306 -26.39 -6.62 -18.62
C ASP A 306 -26.93 -7.61 -17.58
N GLY A 307 -26.42 -7.55 -16.35
CA GLY A 307 -26.79 -8.43 -15.25
C GLY A 307 -26.42 -9.90 -15.45
N GLN A 308 -25.62 -10.24 -16.47
CA GLN A 308 -25.29 -11.61 -16.83
C GLN A 308 -23.80 -11.90 -16.87
N ASN A 309 -22.95 -10.88 -17.00
CA ASN A 309 -21.52 -11.05 -17.14
C ASN A 309 -20.74 -10.23 -16.11
N PHE A 310 -19.51 -10.67 -15.85
CA PHE A 310 -18.57 -9.93 -15.02
C PHE A 310 -17.15 -10.04 -15.57
N MET A 311 -16.34 -9.02 -15.32
CA MET A 311 -14.90 -9.02 -15.63
C MET A 311 -14.10 -9.10 -14.35
N PHE A 312 -12.96 -9.77 -14.41
CA PHE A 312 -12.04 -9.89 -13.28
C PHE A 312 -10.64 -10.27 -13.74
N THR A 313 -9.67 -10.18 -12.83
CA THR A 313 -8.32 -10.65 -13.07
C THR A 313 -8.00 -11.88 -12.21
N SER A 314 -7.25 -12.83 -12.78
CA SER A 314 -6.80 -14.05 -12.11
C SER A 314 -5.46 -14.52 -12.67
N GLU A 315 -4.69 -15.20 -11.82
CA GLU A 315 -3.41 -15.83 -12.15
C GLU A 315 -3.55 -17.28 -12.66
N MET A 316 -4.76 -17.80 -12.88
CA MET A 316 -5.04 -19.19 -13.25
C MET A 316 -4.24 -19.72 -14.45
N ASN A 317 -3.65 -18.84 -15.27
CA ASN A 317 -2.82 -19.18 -16.43
C ASN A 317 -1.37 -18.68 -16.29
N GLY A 318 -0.88 -18.52 -15.07
CA GLY A 318 0.52 -18.20 -14.76
C GLY A 318 0.88 -16.71 -14.76
N TYR A 319 -0.01 -15.83 -15.21
CA TYR A 319 0.07 -14.37 -15.11
C TYR A 319 -1.28 -13.82 -14.66
N ASN A 320 -1.30 -12.70 -13.95
CA ASN A 320 -2.54 -12.02 -13.63
C ASN A 320 -3.16 -11.48 -14.94
N GLN A 321 -4.23 -12.11 -15.39
CA GLN A 321 -4.84 -11.86 -16.69
C GLN A 321 -6.29 -11.43 -16.54
N LEU A 322 -6.80 -10.64 -17.50
CA LEU A 322 -8.17 -10.15 -17.54
C LEU A 322 -9.09 -11.15 -18.25
N TYR A 323 -10.22 -11.42 -17.63
CA TYR A 323 -11.26 -12.35 -18.11
C TYR A 323 -12.64 -11.69 -18.13
N ASN A 324 -13.51 -12.17 -19.03
CA ASN A 324 -14.95 -11.90 -19.08
C ASN A 324 -15.70 -13.22 -18.95
N TYR A 325 -16.47 -13.38 -17.88
CA TYR A 325 -17.23 -14.59 -17.55
C TYR A 325 -18.72 -14.29 -17.46
N SER A 326 -19.56 -15.30 -17.76
CA SER A 326 -20.98 -15.23 -17.42
C SER A 326 -21.26 -15.69 -15.99
N LEU A 327 -22.30 -15.14 -15.36
CA LEU A 327 -22.71 -15.50 -13.99
C LEU A 327 -23.14 -16.99 -13.87
N ASP A 328 -23.57 -17.63 -14.97
CA ASP A 328 -23.89 -19.06 -15.00
C ASP A 328 -22.66 -19.97 -15.24
N GLY A 329 -21.47 -19.38 -15.35
CA GLY A 329 -20.20 -20.08 -15.53
C GLY A 329 -19.97 -20.70 -16.91
N LYS A 330 -20.88 -20.56 -17.87
CA LYS A 330 -20.78 -21.22 -19.18
C LYS A 330 -19.87 -20.50 -20.17
N LYS A 331 -19.85 -19.16 -20.13
CA LYS A 331 -19.01 -18.34 -21.01
C LYS A 331 -17.74 -17.93 -20.27
N LYS A 332 -16.60 -18.20 -20.88
CA LYS A 332 -15.26 -17.90 -20.36
C LYS A 332 -14.41 -17.32 -21.46
N ILE A 333 -14.10 -16.03 -21.42
CA ILE A 333 -13.27 -15.34 -22.40
C ILE A 333 -12.04 -14.77 -21.70
N LYS A 334 -10.85 -15.12 -22.16
CA LYS A 334 -9.61 -14.46 -21.79
C LYS A 334 -9.41 -13.24 -22.69
N ILE A 335 -9.43 -12.04 -22.09
CA ILE A 335 -9.29 -10.77 -22.81
C ILE A 335 -7.81 -10.43 -23.02
N SER A 336 -7.02 -10.31 -21.94
CA SER A 336 -5.58 -10.04 -22.08
C SER A 336 -4.82 -11.30 -22.46
N LYS A 337 -3.99 -11.23 -23.53
CA LYS A 337 -3.30 -12.40 -24.10
C LYS A 337 -1.78 -12.36 -23.97
N MET A 338 -1.22 -11.20 -23.69
CA MET A 338 0.22 -11.03 -23.51
C MET A 338 0.67 -11.66 -22.17
N LYS A 339 1.89 -12.20 -22.14
CA LYS A 339 2.49 -12.79 -20.93
C LYS A 339 3.06 -11.69 -20.01
N TYR A 340 2.18 -10.79 -19.58
CA TYR A 340 2.43 -9.72 -18.62
C TYR A 340 1.26 -9.65 -17.62
N ASP A 341 1.55 -9.24 -16.40
CA ASP A 341 0.52 -9.11 -15.38
C ASP A 341 -0.32 -7.84 -15.62
N VAL A 342 -1.63 -7.98 -15.59
CA VAL A 342 -2.57 -6.87 -15.47
C VAL A 342 -2.43 -6.29 -14.07
N ALA A 343 -2.13 -5.00 -13.97
CA ALA A 343 -2.07 -4.31 -12.69
C ALA A 343 -3.46 -3.89 -12.23
N ASP A 344 -4.22 -3.20 -13.10
CA ASP A 344 -5.50 -2.62 -12.78
C ASP A 344 -6.48 -2.69 -13.96
N ILE A 345 -7.79 -2.79 -13.69
CA ILE A 345 -8.86 -2.46 -14.62
C ILE A 345 -9.19 -0.97 -14.42
N ASN A 346 -8.85 -0.14 -15.41
CA ASN A 346 -9.02 1.32 -15.32
C ASN A 346 -10.42 1.80 -15.73
N GLY A 347 -11.18 0.97 -16.49
CA GLY A 347 -12.53 1.30 -16.88
C GLY A 347 -13.16 0.25 -17.79
N VAL A 348 -14.51 0.20 -17.78
CA VAL A 348 -15.29 -0.72 -18.60
C VAL A 348 -16.36 0.08 -19.32
N ASP A 349 -16.11 0.37 -20.61
CA ASP A 349 -17.05 1.06 -21.50
C ASP A 349 -18.03 0.04 -22.06
N GLU A 350 -19.15 -0.12 -21.37
CA GLU A 350 -20.17 -1.10 -21.74
C GLU A 350 -20.95 -0.72 -23.01
N VAL A 351 -20.99 0.57 -23.35
CA VAL A 351 -21.65 1.07 -24.57
C VAL A 351 -20.85 0.64 -25.80
N ASN A 352 -19.55 0.86 -25.78
CA ASN A 352 -18.66 0.54 -26.91
C ASN A 352 -18.07 -0.88 -26.81
N LYS A 353 -18.35 -1.63 -25.73
CA LYS A 353 -17.81 -2.97 -25.46
C LYS A 353 -16.29 -3.00 -25.39
N ILE A 354 -15.69 -2.01 -24.73
CA ILE A 354 -14.25 -1.86 -24.58
C ILE A 354 -13.88 -1.84 -23.10
N VAL A 355 -12.83 -2.58 -22.73
CA VAL A 355 -12.24 -2.54 -21.38
C VAL A 355 -10.85 -1.89 -21.46
N TYR A 356 -10.58 -0.99 -20.53
CA TYR A 356 -9.30 -0.30 -20.33
C TYR A 356 -8.58 -0.88 -19.15
N TYR A 357 -7.31 -1.23 -19.31
CA TYR A 357 -6.52 -1.84 -18.25
C TYR A 357 -5.04 -1.53 -18.36
N THR A 358 -4.35 -1.55 -17.24
CA THR A 358 -2.91 -1.31 -17.17
C THR A 358 -2.15 -2.64 -17.12
N LEU A 359 -1.13 -2.80 -17.98
CA LEU A 359 -0.20 -3.93 -17.95
C LEU A 359 1.17 -3.53 -17.40
N ALA A 360 1.84 -4.47 -16.75
CA ALA A 360 3.25 -4.37 -16.40
C ALA A 360 4.13 -4.59 -17.67
N TYR A 361 4.07 -3.66 -18.62
CA TYR A 361 4.67 -3.72 -19.96
C TYR A 361 5.46 -2.44 -20.30
N PRO A 362 6.58 -2.50 -21.05
CA PRO A 362 7.22 -3.66 -21.65
C PRO A 362 8.08 -4.52 -20.71
N THR A 363 8.31 -4.05 -19.50
CA THR A 363 9.01 -4.79 -18.45
C THR A 363 8.17 -4.84 -17.17
N PRO A 364 8.46 -5.74 -16.23
CA PRO A 364 7.78 -5.74 -14.92
C PRO A 364 7.86 -4.40 -14.18
N MET A 365 8.83 -3.55 -14.51
CA MET A 365 9.07 -2.26 -13.87
C MET A 365 8.21 -1.13 -14.45
N ASP A 366 7.63 -1.32 -15.64
CA ASP A 366 6.88 -0.30 -16.36
C ASP A 366 5.36 -0.53 -16.26
N ARG A 367 4.56 0.49 -16.53
CA ARG A 367 3.10 0.43 -16.62
C ARG A 367 2.62 1.17 -17.84
N ASN A 368 1.83 0.50 -18.70
CA ASN A 368 1.20 1.11 -19.86
C ASN A 368 -0.29 0.78 -19.91
N LEU A 369 -1.09 1.73 -20.41
CA LEU A 369 -2.52 1.60 -20.61
C LEU A 369 -2.83 0.91 -21.94
N PHE A 370 -3.74 -0.06 -21.87
CA PHE A 370 -4.25 -0.81 -23.01
C PHE A 370 -5.78 -0.72 -23.05
N ALA A 371 -6.34 -0.94 -24.22
CA ALA A 371 -7.75 -1.19 -24.44
C ALA A 371 -7.95 -2.51 -25.19
N SER A 372 -9.02 -3.24 -24.88
CA SER A 372 -9.42 -4.42 -25.64
C SER A 372 -10.95 -4.48 -25.78
N ASP A 373 -11.43 -5.13 -26.85
CA ASP A 373 -12.83 -5.50 -26.93
C ASP A 373 -13.18 -6.59 -25.89
N PHE A 374 -14.46 -6.74 -25.57
CA PHE A 374 -14.96 -7.66 -24.55
C PHE A 374 -14.76 -9.14 -24.87
N ASP A 375 -14.47 -9.46 -26.14
CA ASP A 375 -14.16 -10.82 -26.58
C ASP A 375 -12.65 -11.07 -26.76
N GLY A 376 -11.83 -10.04 -26.48
CA GLY A 376 -10.38 -10.12 -26.52
C GLY A 376 -9.80 -10.39 -27.93
N LYS A 377 -10.54 -10.11 -29.01
CA LYS A 377 -10.04 -10.27 -30.35
C LYS A 377 -9.02 -9.19 -30.72
N ASN A 378 -9.31 -7.96 -30.33
CA ASN A 378 -8.47 -6.82 -30.61
C ASN A 378 -7.92 -6.23 -29.30
N THR A 379 -6.69 -5.73 -29.35
CA THR A 379 -6.02 -5.03 -28.25
C THR A 379 -5.26 -3.84 -28.81
N TRP A 380 -5.42 -2.69 -28.20
CA TRP A 380 -4.79 -1.43 -28.59
C TRP A 380 -3.95 -0.88 -27.44
N THR A 381 -2.79 -0.35 -27.77
CA THR A 381 -1.90 0.32 -26.82
C THR A 381 -2.24 1.81 -26.82
N LEU A 382 -2.60 2.36 -25.67
CA LEU A 382 -2.99 3.77 -25.52
C LEU A 382 -1.86 4.65 -25.02
N THR A 383 -0.97 4.12 -24.17
CA THR A 383 0.27 4.80 -23.78
C THR A 383 1.45 3.96 -24.22
N THR A 384 2.59 4.60 -24.51
CA THR A 384 3.77 3.93 -25.08
C THR A 384 5.05 4.36 -24.40
N GLY A 385 6.08 3.53 -24.53
CA GLY A 385 7.41 3.82 -24.00
C GLY A 385 7.70 3.10 -22.68
N THR A 386 8.81 3.46 -22.08
CA THR A 386 9.24 2.97 -20.76
C THR A 386 8.92 4.02 -19.71
N GLY A 387 8.43 3.59 -18.57
CA GLY A 387 8.01 4.45 -17.47
C GLY A 387 6.74 3.96 -16.82
N TRP A 388 6.20 4.78 -15.97
CA TRP A 388 5.00 4.47 -15.20
C TRP A 388 3.86 5.41 -15.59
N HIS A 389 2.82 4.85 -16.16
CA HIS A 389 1.57 5.52 -16.47
C HIS A 389 0.52 5.12 -15.43
N SER A 390 0.07 6.09 -14.63
CA SER A 390 -1.15 5.96 -13.81
C SER A 390 -2.26 6.74 -14.49
N VAL A 391 -3.46 6.17 -14.55
CA VAL A 391 -4.53 6.71 -15.39
C VAL A 391 -5.77 6.99 -14.56
N ASP A 392 -6.38 8.16 -14.78
CA ASP A 392 -7.72 8.51 -14.30
C ASP A 392 -8.60 8.79 -15.52
N MET A 393 -9.70 8.03 -15.65
CA MET A 393 -10.61 8.12 -16.80
C MET A 393 -11.88 8.90 -16.43
N ASN A 394 -12.40 9.68 -17.36
CA ASN A 394 -13.71 10.30 -17.18
C ASN A 394 -14.83 9.23 -17.30
N LYS A 395 -16.01 9.57 -16.79
CA LYS A 395 -17.17 8.64 -16.72
C LYS A 395 -17.62 8.09 -18.07
N ASP A 396 -17.43 8.87 -19.15
CA ASP A 396 -17.86 8.53 -20.51
C ASP A 396 -16.76 7.83 -21.31
N TYR A 397 -15.60 7.59 -20.71
CA TYR A 397 -14.43 7.00 -21.36
C TYR A 397 -14.01 7.71 -22.64
N THR A 398 -14.23 9.01 -22.74
CA THR A 398 -13.83 9.87 -23.87
C THR A 398 -12.49 10.54 -23.64
N GLN A 399 -12.05 10.61 -22.38
CA GLN A 399 -10.80 11.26 -21.96
C GLN A 399 -10.16 10.51 -20.79
N PHE A 400 -8.84 10.69 -20.66
CA PHE A 400 -8.12 10.30 -19.44
C PHE A 400 -6.97 11.26 -19.14
N TYR A 401 -6.68 11.44 -17.85
CA TYR A 401 -5.41 11.96 -17.38
C TYR A 401 -4.38 10.86 -17.32
N ASP A 402 -3.20 11.11 -17.90
CA ASP A 402 -2.02 10.25 -17.75
C ASP A 402 -1.02 10.92 -16.82
N TYR A 403 -0.79 10.31 -15.67
CA TYR A 403 0.20 10.71 -14.68
C TYR A 403 1.49 9.93 -14.95
N TYR A 404 2.27 10.42 -15.91
CA TYR A 404 3.50 9.75 -16.35
C TYR A 404 4.72 10.20 -15.56
N SER A 405 5.58 9.25 -15.20
CA SER A 405 6.94 9.50 -14.70
C SER A 405 7.88 8.33 -15.01
N ASN A 406 9.18 8.54 -14.81
CA ASN A 406 10.16 7.46 -14.79
C ASN A 406 11.15 7.67 -13.63
N ILE A 407 12.11 6.75 -13.46
CA ILE A 407 13.01 6.76 -12.30
C ILE A 407 13.80 8.08 -12.14
N THR A 408 14.01 8.83 -13.24
CA THR A 408 14.78 10.09 -13.25
C THR A 408 13.91 11.32 -13.50
N THR A 409 12.70 11.15 -14.02
CA THR A 409 11.83 12.25 -14.47
C THR A 409 10.63 12.40 -13.53
N PRO A 410 10.46 13.57 -12.87
CA PRO A 410 9.25 13.89 -12.11
C PRO A 410 7.98 13.76 -12.93
N GLN A 411 6.88 13.48 -12.25
CA GLN A 411 5.57 13.28 -12.86
C GLN A 411 5.17 14.46 -13.76
N THR A 412 4.70 14.13 -14.96
CA THR A 412 3.93 15.01 -15.85
C THR A 412 2.49 14.52 -15.90
N VAL A 413 1.52 15.43 -15.96
CA VAL A 413 0.12 15.09 -16.12
C VAL A 413 -0.36 15.62 -17.46
N THR A 414 -0.83 14.70 -18.31
CA THR A 414 -1.29 15.01 -19.68
C THR A 414 -2.72 14.53 -19.87
N LEU A 415 -3.57 15.38 -20.40
CA LEU A 415 -4.91 15.01 -20.82
C LEU A 415 -4.88 14.42 -22.23
N TYR A 416 -5.47 13.24 -22.37
CA TYR A 416 -5.69 12.59 -23.67
C TYR A 416 -7.18 12.48 -23.99
N ASN A 417 -7.51 12.62 -25.29
CA ASN A 417 -8.81 12.24 -25.85
C ASN A 417 -8.71 10.79 -26.35
N ILE A 418 -9.77 10.03 -26.17
CA ILE A 418 -9.90 8.68 -26.73
C ILE A 418 -10.71 8.78 -28.03
N SER A 419 -10.08 8.39 -29.13
CA SER A 419 -10.74 8.26 -30.44
C SER A 419 -11.08 6.80 -30.72
N ARG A 420 -12.25 6.56 -31.27
CA ARG A 420 -12.71 5.24 -31.71
C ARG A 420 -13.17 5.33 -33.14
N ASP A 421 -12.55 4.54 -34.01
CA ASP A 421 -12.88 4.48 -35.44
C ASP A 421 -12.77 3.03 -35.97
N ALA A 422 -12.89 2.85 -37.27
CA ALA A 422 -12.79 1.54 -37.93
C ALA A 422 -11.41 0.86 -37.72
N LYS A 423 -10.37 1.59 -37.35
CA LYS A 423 -9.02 1.09 -37.06
C LYS A 423 -8.84 0.68 -35.58
N GLY A 424 -9.78 1.07 -34.71
CA GLY A 424 -9.78 0.72 -33.29
C GLY A 424 -9.78 1.90 -32.34
N VAL A 425 -9.10 1.72 -31.20
CA VAL A 425 -9.04 2.70 -30.12
C VAL A 425 -7.66 3.35 -30.06
N THR A 426 -7.61 4.67 -30.07
CA THR A 426 -6.36 5.44 -30.01
C THR A 426 -6.47 6.56 -28.98
N ALA A 427 -5.34 6.89 -28.35
CA ALA A 427 -5.22 8.06 -27.47
C ALA A 427 -4.57 9.21 -28.25
N ILE A 428 -5.21 10.37 -28.22
CA ILE A 428 -4.74 11.60 -28.90
C ILE A 428 -4.42 12.62 -27.82
N GLN A 429 -3.17 13.04 -27.70
CA GLN A 429 -2.78 14.07 -26.74
C GLN A 429 -3.59 15.35 -26.97
N ASN A 430 -4.25 15.83 -25.91
CA ASN A 430 -5.00 17.09 -25.93
C ASN A 430 -4.11 18.22 -25.42
N LYS A 431 -3.75 18.19 -24.13
CA LYS A 431 -2.89 19.21 -23.50
C LYS A 431 -2.10 18.67 -22.33
N VAL A 432 -0.98 19.28 -22.04
CA VAL A 432 -0.24 19.07 -20.78
C VAL A 432 -0.91 19.92 -19.68
N ILE A 433 -1.28 19.27 -18.58
CA ILE A 433 -1.93 19.91 -17.42
C ILE A 433 -0.89 20.39 -16.42
N ALA A 434 0.11 19.55 -16.10
CA ALA A 434 1.19 19.89 -15.19
C ALA A 434 2.50 19.26 -15.64
N GLU A 435 3.55 20.08 -15.72
CA GLU A 435 4.90 19.65 -16.08
C GLU A 435 5.81 19.44 -14.86
N ASN A 436 5.35 19.79 -13.66
CA ASN A 436 6.17 19.86 -12.45
C ASN A 436 7.43 20.73 -12.61
N THR A 437 7.29 21.84 -13.32
CA THR A 437 8.42 22.74 -13.67
C THR A 437 9.13 23.27 -12.43
N LYS A 438 8.40 23.58 -11.35
CA LYS A 438 8.98 24.01 -10.07
C LYS A 438 9.85 22.92 -9.46
N LEU A 439 9.39 21.68 -9.40
CA LEU A 439 10.16 20.56 -8.89
C LEU A 439 11.37 20.29 -9.77
N LYS A 440 11.21 20.23 -11.09
CA LYS A 440 12.32 20.04 -12.05
C LYS A 440 13.39 21.11 -11.90
N THR A 441 12.99 22.37 -11.71
CA THR A 441 13.92 23.50 -11.48
C THR A 441 14.61 23.38 -10.12
N THR A 442 13.87 22.98 -9.09
CA THR A 442 14.45 22.74 -7.75
C THR A 442 15.49 21.63 -7.81
N LEU A 443 15.18 20.48 -8.41
CA LEU A 443 16.10 19.34 -8.53
C LEU A 443 17.41 19.70 -9.24
N LYS A 444 17.37 20.56 -10.26
CA LYS A 444 18.58 21.06 -10.97
C LYS A 444 19.54 21.84 -10.06
N GLN A 445 19.04 22.42 -8.97
CA GLN A 445 19.88 23.18 -8.01
C GLN A 445 20.63 22.26 -7.05
N TYR A 446 20.23 20.98 -6.94
CA TYR A 446 20.84 20.03 -6.03
C TYR A 446 21.84 19.11 -6.72
N ASP A 447 22.81 18.66 -5.94
CA ASP A 447 23.82 17.70 -6.37
C ASP A 447 23.28 16.28 -6.26
N LEU A 448 22.68 15.80 -7.34
CA LEU A 448 22.00 14.49 -7.41
C LEU A 448 22.87 13.44 -8.10
N GLY A 449 22.91 12.26 -7.48
CA GLY A 449 23.53 11.08 -8.06
C GLY A 449 22.72 10.51 -9.24
N THR A 450 23.32 9.62 -10.00
CA THR A 450 22.71 8.98 -11.17
C THR A 450 22.15 7.59 -10.81
N ALA A 451 20.85 7.43 -10.99
CA ALA A 451 20.18 6.15 -10.85
C ALA A 451 20.07 5.43 -12.20
N SER A 452 20.30 4.13 -12.21
CA SER A 452 20.12 3.26 -13.39
C SER A 452 19.59 1.91 -13.00
N PHE A 453 18.82 1.27 -13.92
CA PHE A 453 18.43 -0.11 -13.75
C PHE A 453 19.59 -1.07 -13.98
N ILE A 454 19.57 -2.16 -13.26
CA ILE A 454 20.58 -3.22 -13.32
C ILE A 454 19.91 -4.59 -13.32
N ARG A 455 20.63 -5.57 -13.82
CA ARG A 455 20.22 -6.97 -13.83
C ARG A 455 21.23 -7.79 -13.05
N VAL A 456 20.79 -8.50 -12.03
CA VAL A 456 21.65 -9.25 -11.11
C VAL A 456 21.34 -10.74 -11.22
N PRO A 457 22.30 -11.58 -11.68
CA PRO A 457 22.08 -13.03 -11.69
C PRO A 457 22.13 -13.57 -10.27
N ASN A 458 21.24 -14.52 -9.95
CA ASN A 458 21.32 -15.30 -8.73
C ASN A 458 21.92 -16.70 -8.98
N SER A 459 22.25 -17.42 -7.92
CA SER A 459 22.82 -18.76 -7.99
C SER A 459 21.85 -19.85 -8.50
N LYS A 460 20.56 -19.50 -8.64
CA LYS A 460 19.49 -20.42 -9.06
C LYS A 460 19.12 -20.27 -10.55
N GLY A 461 19.83 -19.40 -11.29
CA GLY A 461 19.62 -19.17 -12.73
C GLY A 461 18.58 -18.10 -13.08
N ASP A 462 17.97 -17.46 -12.08
CA ASP A 462 17.11 -16.30 -12.32
C ASP A 462 17.95 -15.03 -12.47
N THR A 463 17.42 -14.05 -13.19
CA THR A 463 17.98 -12.70 -13.25
C THR A 463 17.06 -11.74 -12.52
N LEU A 464 17.55 -11.14 -11.45
CA LEU A 464 16.78 -10.23 -10.61
C LEU A 464 16.84 -8.80 -11.16
N ASN A 465 15.73 -8.07 -11.06
CA ASN A 465 15.68 -6.64 -11.38
C ASN A 465 16.23 -5.84 -10.21
N GLY A 466 16.99 -4.79 -10.51
CA GLY A 466 17.49 -3.87 -9.50
C GLY A 466 17.64 -2.46 -10.05
N TRP A 467 17.83 -1.51 -9.15
CA TRP A 467 18.37 -0.19 -9.48
C TRP A 467 19.60 0.09 -8.63
N MET A 468 20.51 0.88 -9.19
CA MET A 468 21.73 1.36 -8.51
C MET A 468 21.79 2.88 -8.61
N LEU A 469 22.02 3.54 -7.48
CA LEU A 469 22.29 4.96 -7.38
C LEU A 469 23.76 5.17 -7.04
N LYS A 470 24.46 5.89 -7.90
CA LYS A 470 25.87 6.31 -7.69
C LYS A 470 25.95 7.79 -7.33
N PRO A 471 26.97 8.21 -6.54
CA PRO A 471 27.25 9.63 -6.31
C PRO A 471 27.39 10.45 -7.60
N SER A 472 27.13 11.75 -7.54
CA SER A 472 27.31 12.66 -8.69
C SER A 472 28.79 12.78 -9.10
N ASP A 473 29.71 12.67 -8.14
CA ASP A 473 31.17 12.70 -8.29
C ASP A 473 31.78 11.28 -8.32
N PHE A 474 31.01 10.29 -8.78
CA PHE A 474 31.44 8.90 -8.82
C PHE A 474 32.77 8.72 -9.58
N ASP A 475 33.78 8.15 -8.89
CA ASP A 475 35.09 7.80 -9.45
C ASP A 475 35.27 6.28 -9.40
N PRO A 476 35.40 5.58 -10.55
CA PRO A 476 35.53 4.12 -10.60
C PRO A 476 36.83 3.60 -9.92
N ASN A 477 37.77 4.45 -9.62
CA ASN A 477 39.04 4.12 -8.92
C ASN A 477 38.91 4.18 -7.39
N LYS A 478 37.83 4.77 -6.87
CA LYS A 478 37.55 4.82 -5.42
C LYS A 478 36.72 3.61 -5.00
N LYS A 479 36.79 3.31 -3.69
CA LYS A 479 35.93 2.29 -3.08
C LYS A 479 34.83 2.92 -2.25
N TYR A 480 33.61 2.54 -2.51
CA TYR A 480 32.41 3.05 -1.86
C TYR A 480 31.76 2.01 -0.95
N PRO A 481 31.21 2.41 0.21
CA PRO A 481 30.28 1.59 0.95
C PRO A 481 29.00 1.36 0.11
N LEU A 482 28.40 0.18 0.26
CA LEU A 482 27.19 -0.21 -0.45
C LEU A 482 26.06 -0.39 0.55
N LEU A 483 24.93 0.29 0.34
CA LEU A 483 23.70 0.07 1.11
C LEU A 483 22.64 -0.61 0.25
N PHE A 484 22.15 -1.74 0.71
CA PHE A 484 20.92 -2.37 0.20
C PHE A 484 19.71 -1.75 0.89
N TYR A 485 18.75 -1.27 0.09
CA TYR A 485 17.43 -0.90 0.53
C TYR A 485 16.44 -1.93 -0.02
N ASN A 486 15.77 -2.66 0.86
CA ASN A 486 14.92 -3.78 0.45
C ASN A 486 13.65 -3.87 1.30
N TYR A 487 12.53 -4.23 0.69
CA TYR A 487 11.35 -4.76 1.36
C TYR A 487 11.30 -6.28 1.17
N GLY A 488 11.13 -6.74 -0.07
CA GLY A 488 11.31 -8.13 -0.50
C GLY A 488 10.15 -9.07 -0.23
N GLY A 489 9.05 -8.60 0.37
CA GLY A 489 7.89 -9.43 0.70
C GLY A 489 7.13 -9.93 -0.53
N PRO A 490 6.33 -11.01 -0.40
CA PRO A 490 5.59 -11.61 -1.50
C PRO A 490 4.71 -10.60 -2.23
N GLY A 491 4.79 -10.62 -3.57
CA GLY A 491 4.01 -9.71 -4.43
C GLY A 491 4.45 -8.24 -4.41
N SER A 492 5.35 -7.83 -3.51
CA SER A 492 5.85 -6.47 -3.45
C SER A 492 6.79 -6.15 -4.61
N GLN A 493 7.01 -4.85 -4.86
CA GLN A 493 7.95 -4.37 -5.86
C GLN A 493 8.61 -3.09 -5.37
N GLN A 494 9.96 -3.06 -5.30
CA GLN A 494 10.76 -1.87 -4.99
C GLN A 494 11.48 -1.31 -6.22
N VAL A 495 11.65 -2.15 -7.24
CA VAL A 495 12.30 -1.82 -8.49
C VAL A 495 11.26 -1.54 -9.56
N PHE A 496 10.85 -0.27 -9.66
CA PHE A 496 9.85 0.19 -10.62
C PHE A 496 10.29 1.50 -11.29
N ASN A 497 9.87 1.70 -12.53
CA ASN A 497 10.27 2.84 -13.35
C ASN A 497 9.34 4.05 -13.13
N ARG A 498 9.33 4.56 -11.89
CA ARG A 498 8.53 5.71 -11.47
C ARG A 498 9.39 6.66 -10.64
N PHE A 499 9.15 7.96 -10.74
CA PHE A 499 9.81 8.95 -9.91
C PHE A 499 9.50 8.70 -8.42
N GLY A 500 10.54 8.69 -7.60
CA GLY A 500 10.44 8.35 -6.18
C GLY A 500 10.82 6.90 -5.83
N ALA A 501 11.01 6.00 -6.82
CA ALA A 501 11.63 4.68 -6.57
C ALA A 501 13.00 4.84 -5.89
N VAL A 502 13.75 5.83 -6.36
CA VAL A 502 14.95 6.34 -5.69
C VAL A 502 14.58 7.60 -4.93
N SER A 503 14.43 7.50 -3.61
CA SER A 503 13.99 8.61 -2.76
C SER A 503 15.07 9.69 -2.59
N MET A 504 14.65 10.88 -2.13
CA MET A 504 15.60 11.96 -1.80
C MET A 504 16.52 11.58 -0.62
N TRP A 505 16.12 10.67 0.26
CA TRP A 505 16.99 10.11 1.28
C TRP A 505 18.09 9.22 0.68
N HIS A 506 17.80 8.43 -0.34
CA HIS A 506 18.84 7.70 -1.09
C HIS A 506 19.82 8.67 -1.76
N GLN A 507 19.32 9.76 -2.34
CA GLN A 507 20.16 10.81 -2.90
C GLN A 507 21.04 11.49 -1.84
N LEU A 508 20.51 11.71 -0.63
CA LEU A 508 21.28 12.22 0.51
C LEU A 508 22.43 11.27 0.89
N LEU A 509 22.20 9.97 0.88
CA LEU A 509 23.26 8.97 1.12
C LEU A 509 24.30 8.98 -0.01
N ALA A 510 23.86 9.03 -1.27
CA ALA A 510 24.76 9.05 -2.42
C ALA A 510 25.68 10.28 -2.40
N GLN A 511 25.16 11.49 -2.16
CA GLN A 511 25.99 12.71 -2.04
C GLN A 511 26.98 12.66 -0.88
N ASN A 512 26.79 11.73 0.07
CA ASN A 512 27.69 11.47 1.19
C ASN A 512 28.58 10.22 0.97
N GLY A 513 28.73 9.81 -0.29
CA GLY A 513 29.69 8.80 -0.70
C GLY A 513 29.21 7.36 -0.59
N PHE A 514 27.91 7.09 -0.51
CA PHE A 514 27.35 5.74 -0.60
C PHE A 514 26.97 5.40 -2.04
N ILE A 515 27.12 4.13 -2.40
CA ILE A 515 26.33 3.54 -3.48
C ILE A 515 25.11 2.88 -2.83
N VAL A 516 23.92 3.16 -3.35
CA VAL A 516 22.67 2.58 -2.85
C VAL A 516 22.08 1.68 -3.92
N VAL A 517 21.64 0.49 -3.54
CA VAL A 517 20.98 -0.46 -4.44
C VAL A 517 19.68 -0.97 -3.84
N SER A 518 18.75 -1.30 -4.72
CA SER A 518 17.62 -2.16 -4.39
C SER A 518 17.56 -3.29 -5.41
N VAL A 519 17.28 -4.49 -4.94
CA VAL A 519 17.14 -5.68 -5.79
C VAL A 519 15.87 -6.40 -5.39
N ASP A 520 14.93 -6.53 -6.32
CA ASP A 520 13.72 -7.32 -6.13
C ASP A 520 14.08 -8.82 -6.21
N ASN A 521 13.97 -9.50 -5.09
CA ASN A 521 14.27 -10.92 -4.95
C ASN A 521 13.17 -11.82 -5.52
N THR A 522 13.42 -13.11 -5.60
CA THR A 522 12.37 -14.12 -5.81
C THR A 522 11.24 -13.92 -4.82
N GLY A 523 10.00 -14.06 -5.28
CA GLY A 523 8.77 -13.77 -4.52
C GLY A 523 8.14 -12.41 -4.82
N THR A 524 8.86 -11.47 -5.44
CA THR A 524 8.32 -10.15 -5.80
C THR A 524 7.34 -10.22 -6.98
N GLY A 525 6.51 -9.18 -7.14
CA GLY A 525 5.39 -9.13 -8.07
C GLY A 525 5.73 -8.84 -9.52
N PHE A 526 4.71 -8.93 -10.37
CA PHE A 526 4.71 -8.56 -11.80
C PHE A 526 5.69 -9.35 -12.69
N ARG A 527 6.02 -10.56 -12.27
CA ARG A 527 6.86 -11.50 -13.02
C ARG A 527 6.17 -12.84 -13.23
N GLY A 528 4.85 -12.84 -13.12
CA GLY A 528 4.00 -14.02 -13.17
C GLY A 528 3.97 -14.80 -11.86
N GLU A 529 2.98 -15.67 -11.78
CA GLU A 529 2.63 -16.44 -10.58
C GLU A 529 3.78 -17.29 -10.06
N GLU A 530 4.43 -18.07 -10.94
CA GLU A 530 5.46 -19.02 -10.52
C GLU A 530 6.67 -18.35 -9.87
N PHE A 531 7.11 -17.19 -10.38
CA PHE A 531 8.17 -16.42 -9.75
C PHE A 531 7.74 -15.85 -8.38
N LYS A 532 6.51 -15.31 -8.31
CA LYS A 532 5.96 -14.72 -7.10
C LYS A 532 5.77 -15.75 -5.99
N LYS A 533 5.28 -16.94 -6.31
CA LYS A 533 4.91 -17.95 -5.33
C LYS A 533 6.01 -19.00 -5.02
N LYS A 534 7.21 -18.88 -5.59
CA LYS A 534 8.35 -19.77 -5.28
C LYS A 534 8.72 -19.80 -3.80
N THR A 535 8.44 -18.73 -3.05
CA THR A 535 8.77 -18.60 -1.61
C THR A 535 7.79 -19.31 -0.68
N TYR A 536 6.73 -19.90 -1.23
CA TYR A 536 5.70 -20.59 -0.46
C TYR A 536 6.28 -21.68 0.47
N LEU A 537 5.80 -21.71 1.71
CA LEU A 537 6.23 -22.54 2.86
C LEU A 537 7.64 -22.24 3.43
N ARG A 538 8.37 -21.28 2.85
CA ARG A 538 9.74 -20.95 3.28
C ARG A 538 10.05 -19.45 3.15
N LEU A 539 9.09 -18.65 3.58
CA LEU A 539 9.13 -17.19 3.51
C LEU A 539 10.40 -16.63 4.20
N GLY A 540 11.21 -15.90 3.45
CA GLY A 540 12.50 -15.35 3.89
C GLY A 540 13.73 -16.19 3.52
N GLN A 541 13.57 -17.45 3.05
CA GLN A 541 14.70 -18.28 2.68
C GLN A 541 15.26 -17.88 1.31
N LEU A 542 14.43 -17.95 0.26
CA LEU A 542 14.88 -17.61 -1.09
C LEU A 542 15.19 -16.12 -1.22
N GLU A 543 14.42 -15.29 -0.52
CA GLU A 543 14.59 -13.86 -0.48
C GLU A 543 15.98 -13.48 0.05
N ILE A 544 16.40 -14.03 1.17
CA ILE A 544 17.73 -13.72 1.73
C ILE A 544 18.87 -14.34 0.92
N GLU A 545 18.68 -15.53 0.34
CA GLU A 545 19.68 -16.13 -0.55
C GLU A 545 19.93 -15.22 -1.75
N ASP A 546 18.90 -14.65 -2.36
CA ASP A 546 19.02 -13.71 -3.48
C ASP A 546 19.73 -12.41 -3.06
N GLN A 547 19.45 -11.86 -1.88
CA GLN A 547 20.15 -10.67 -1.37
C GLN A 547 21.64 -10.97 -1.10
N ILE A 548 21.97 -12.16 -0.59
CA ILE A 548 23.36 -12.60 -0.40
C ILE A 548 24.09 -12.75 -1.75
N ASP A 549 23.43 -13.35 -2.74
CA ASP A 549 23.98 -13.49 -4.10
C ASP A 549 24.23 -12.11 -4.74
N ALA A 550 23.28 -11.20 -4.59
CA ALA A 550 23.42 -9.83 -5.04
C ALA A 550 24.60 -9.10 -4.34
N ALA A 551 24.72 -9.27 -3.03
CA ALA A 551 25.84 -8.66 -2.28
C ALA A 551 27.20 -9.24 -2.72
N LYS A 552 27.30 -10.53 -2.99
CA LYS A 552 28.50 -11.14 -3.55
C LYS A 552 28.78 -10.67 -4.98
N TYR A 553 27.73 -10.48 -5.81
CA TYR A 553 27.87 -9.93 -7.16
C TYR A 553 28.44 -8.53 -7.14
N PHE A 554 27.86 -7.60 -6.35
CA PHE A 554 28.36 -6.23 -6.21
C PHE A 554 29.73 -6.16 -5.56
N GLY A 555 30.03 -7.03 -4.59
CA GLY A 555 31.32 -7.08 -3.91
C GLY A 555 32.50 -7.43 -4.84
N LYS A 556 32.26 -7.91 -6.07
CA LYS A 556 33.27 -8.15 -7.11
C LYS A 556 33.61 -6.90 -7.92
N LEU A 557 32.78 -5.86 -7.85
CA LEU A 557 33.00 -4.62 -8.59
C LEU A 557 34.15 -3.83 -7.94
N SER A 558 35.09 -3.33 -8.77
CA SER A 558 36.32 -2.66 -8.31
C SER A 558 36.06 -1.48 -7.38
N TYR A 559 34.94 -0.79 -7.59
CA TYR A 559 34.54 0.40 -6.85
C TYR A 559 33.67 0.11 -5.61
N ILE A 560 33.35 -1.14 -5.29
CA ILE A 560 32.64 -1.51 -4.07
C ILE A 560 33.62 -1.98 -3.00
N ASP A 561 33.49 -1.44 -1.80
CA ASP A 561 34.17 -2.00 -0.63
C ASP A 561 33.35 -3.14 -0.03
N LYS A 562 33.76 -4.36 -0.32
CA LYS A 562 33.08 -5.58 0.18
C LYS A 562 33.05 -5.70 1.71
N ASN A 563 33.86 -4.93 2.43
CA ASN A 563 33.89 -4.90 3.88
C ASN A 563 32.95 -3.83 4.47
N ARG A 564 32.27 -3.05 3.62
CA ARG A 564 31.33 -2.00 3.99
C ARG A 564 30.00 -2.14 3.24
N ILE A 565 29.42 -3.33 3.27
CA ILE A 565 28.09 -3.63 2.71
C ILE A 565 27.10 -3.68 3.84
N GLY A 566 26.05 -2.84 3.76
CA GLY A 566 24.97 -2.77 4.74
C GLY A 566 23.60 -3.08 4.14
N HIS A 567 22.63 -3.28 5.02
CA HIS A 567 21.23 -3.56 4.65
C HIS A 567 20.27 -2.72 5.50
N TYR A 568 19.26 -2.13 4.89
CA TYR A 568 18.19 -1.43 5.58
C TYR A 568 16.82 -1.78 4.96
N GLY A 569 15.85 -2.04 5.82
CA GLY A 569 14.45 -2.18 5.46
C GLY A 569 13.54 -2.05 6.67
N HIS A 570 12.24 -1.90 6.40
CA HIS A 570 11.18 -1.73 7.40
C HIS A 570 10.14 -2.85 7.25
N SER A 571 9.52 -3.31 8.36
CA SER A 571 8.51 -4.37 8.35
C SER A 571 9.09 -5.68 7.80
N PHE A 572 8.56 -6.23 6.71
CA PHE A 572 9.19 -7.37 6.02
C PHE A 572 10.65 -7.03 5.63
N GLY A 573 10.93 -5.80 5.20
CA GLY A 573 12.30 -5.33 4.97
C GLY A 573 13.16 -5.32 6.24
N GLY A 574 12.56 -5.08 7.41
CA GLY A 574 13.21 -5.25 8.72
C GLY A 574 13.53 -6.71 9.03
N PHE A 575 12.64 -7.62 8.69
CA PHE A 575 12.88 -9.06 8.71
C PHE A 575 14.05 -9.42 7.78
N MET A 576 14.07 -8.91 6.55
CA MET A 576 15.18 -9.10 5.62
C MET A 576 16.49 -8.53 6.14
N SER A 577 16.48 -7.36 6.79
CA SER A 577 17.66 -6.78 7.44
C SER A 577 18.19 -7.67 8.58
N SER A 578 17.27 -8.25 9.35
CA SER A 578 17.60 -9.19 10.42
C SER A 578 18.19 -10.50 9.87
N LEU A 579 17.66 -11.01 8.75
CA LEU A 579 18.24 -12.16 8.04
C LEU A 579 19.59 -11.81 7.39
N ALA A 580 19.76 -10.61 6.86
CA ALA A 580 21.01 -10.16 6.27
C ALA A 580 22.15 -10.17 7.30
N ILE A 581 21.92 -9.67 8.51
CA ILE A 581 22.97 -9.62 9.55
C ILE A 581 23.20 -10.96 10.24
N THR A 582 22.20 -11.88 10.20
CA THR A 582 22.32 -13.23 10.76
C THR A 582 22.83 -14.23 9.71
N LYS A 583 21.97 -14.67 8.79
CA LYS A 583 22.31 -15.64 7.74
C LYS A 583 23.30 -15.11 6.71
N GLY A 584 23.26 -13.80 6.43
CA GLY A 584 24.16 -13.12 5.50
C GLY A 584 25.40 -12.48 6.15
N ALA A 585 25.76 -12.82 7.39
CA ALA A 585 26.83 -12.19 8.17
C ALA A 585 28.22 -12.19 7.49
N ASP A 586 28.48 -13.12 6.57
CA ASP A 586 29.73 -13.16 5.82
C ASP A 586 29.86 -12.00 4.82
N VAL A 587 28.75 -11.49 4.32
CA VAL A 587 28.74 -10.39 3.33
C VAL A 587 28.22 -9.08 3.91
N PHE A 588 27.18 -9.07 4.75
CA PHE A 588 26.63 -7.86 5.35
C PHE A 588 27.36 -7.51 6.66
N LYS A 589 27.86 -6.29 6.78
CA LYS A 589 28.66 -5.80 7.92
C LYS A 589 27.88 -4.87 8.85
N ALA A 590 26.74 -4.36 8.38
CA ALA A 590 25.84 -3.55 9.18
C ALA A 590 24.40 -3.74 8.71
N ALA A 591 23.45 -3.75 9.63
CA ALA A 591 22.03 -3.79 9.28
C ALA A 591 21.19 -2.91 10.20
N VAL A 592 20.20 -2.23 9.60
CA VAL A 592 19.16 -1.49 10.33
C VAL A 592 17.82 -2.17 10.07
N ALA A 593 17.17 -2.64 11.10
CA ALA A 593 15.87 -3.30 11.03
C ALA A 593 14.78 -2.41 11.65
N GLY A 594 13.93 -1.83 10.81
CA GLY A 594 12.77 -1.07 11.25
C GLY A 594 11.56 -1.97 11.46
N ALA A 595 10.95 -1.97 12.64
CA ALA A 595 9.77 -2.75 13.01
C ALA A 595 9.82 -4.20 12.44
N PRO A 596 10.90 -4.97 12.73
CA PRO A 596 11.13 -6.25 12.08
C PRO A 596 10.19 -7.35 12.58
N VAL A 597 9.69 -8.20 11.68
CA VAL A 597 9.28 -9.55 12.05
C VAL A 597 10.55 -10.34 12.41
N THR A 598 10.53 -11.07 13.52
CA THR A 598 11.67 -11.90 13.98
C THR A 598 11.31 -13.36 14.12
N SER A 599 10.02 -13.65 14.12
CA SER A 599 9.45 -14.99 13.95
C SER A 599 8.02 -14.84 13.41
N TRP A 600 7.70 -15.56 12.36
CA TRP A 600 6.35 -15.61 11.80
C TRP A 600 5.30 -16.18 12.75
N ARG A 601 5.71 -16.87 13.83
CA ARG A 601 4.83 -17.30 14.93
C ARG A 601 4.23 -16.13 15.74
N PHE A 602 4.78 -14.91 15.60
CA PHE A 602 4.31 -13.73 16.31
C PHE A 602 3.41 -12.83 15.45
N TYR A 603 3.27 -13.16 14.17
CA TYR A 603 2.49 -12.39 13.23
C TYR A 603 1.08 -12.97 13.03
N ASP A 604 0.17 -12.19 12.40
CA ASP A 604 -1.20 -12.61 12.19
C ASP A 604 -1.32 -13.85 11.29
N ASN A 605 -2.47 -14.51 11.39
CA ASN A 605 -2.68 -15.77 10.71
C ASN A 605 -3.08 -15.63 9.23
N ILE A 606 -3.85 -14.60 8.83
CA ILE A 606 -4.27 -14.47 7.42
C ILE A 606 -3.06 -14.28 6.51
N TYR A 607 -2.17 -13.33 6.86
CA TYR A 607 -0.92 -13.13 6.10
C TYR A 607 -0.01 -14.35 6.20
N THR A 608 0.29 -14.75 7.42
CA THR A 608 1.32 -15.77 7.64
C THR A 608 0.92 -17.13 7.06
N GLU A 609 -0.31 -17.57 7.29
CA GLU A 609 -0.77 -18.87 6.81
C GLU A 609 -0.96 -18.91 5.29
N ARG A 610 -1.27 -17.79 4.65
CA ARG A 610 -1.29 -17.68 3.18
C ARG A 610 0.02 -18.13 2.56
N PHE A 611 1.14 -17.77 3.17
CA PHE A 611 2.48 -18.03 2.62
C PHE A 611 3.19 -19.23 3.29
N MET A 612 2.83 -19.57 4.53
CA MET A 612 3.56 -20.53 5.35
C MET A 612 2.71 -21.71 5.84
N ARG A 613 1.38 -21.67 5.65
CA ARG A 613 0.40 -22.51 6.37
C ARG A 613 0.51 -22.32 7.87
N THR A 614 -0.15 -23.19 8.65
CA THR A 614 -0.06 -23.11 10.11
C THR A 614 1.31 -23.57 10.64
N PRO A 615 1.76 -23.10 11.81
CA PRO A 615 2.98 -23.59 12.43
C PRO A 615 2.95 -25.09 12.77
N GLN A 616 1.75 -25.66 12.91
CA GLN A 616 1.56 -27.10 13.14
C GLN A 616 1.80 -27.92 11.89
N GLU A 617 1.43 -27.40 10.70
CA GLU A 617 1.65 -28.05 9.41
C GLU A 617 3.09 -27.89 8.89
N ASN A 618 3.74 -26.76 9.21
CA ASN A 618 5.04 -26.38 8.66
C ASN A 618 6.03 -25.87 9.73
N PRO A 619 6.27 -26.61 10.84
CA PRO A 619 7.11 -26.12 11.92
C PRO A 619 8.54 -25.77 11.46
N GLN A 620 9.11 -26.56 10.56
CA GLN A 620 10.45 -26.36 10.03
C GLN A 620 10.59 -25.05 9.25
N GLY A 621 9.63 -24.72 8.37
CA GLY A 621 9.66 -23.48 7.59
C GLY A 621 9.66 -22.24 8.49
N TYR A 622 8.88 -22.27 9.59
CA TYR A 622 8.87 -21.21 10.57
C TYR A 622 10.20 -21.05 11.32
N ASP A 623 10.83 -22.12 11.71
CA ASP A 623 12.02 -22.09 12.55
C ASP A 623 13.30 -21.80 11.76
N GLU A 624 13.40 -22.33 10.53
CA GLU A 624 14.56 -22.11 9.65
C GLU A 624 14.64 -20.69 9.09
N THR A 625 13.55 -19.94 9.10
CA THR A 625 13.53 -18.57 8.57
C THR A 625 13.47 -17.51 9.68
N ALA A 626 13.32 -17.86 10.94
CA ALA A 626 13.29 -16.93 12.06
C ALA A 626 14.70 -16.38 12.38
N PRO A 627 15.02 -15.09 12.15
CA PRO A 627 16.36 -14.55 12.41
C PRO A 627 16.78 -14.65 13.87
N LEU A 628 15.84 -14.68 14.82
CA LEU A 628 16.16 -14.85 16.25
C LEU A 628 16.83 -16.21 16.57
N ASN A 629 16.70 -17.21 15.68
CA ASN A 629 17.35 -18.51 15.85
C ASN A 629 18.81 -18.55 15.36
N PHE A 630 19.32 -17.46 14.78
CA PHE A 630 20.64 -17.38 14.16
C PHE A 630 21.48 -16.20 14.69
N THR A 631 21.16 -15.68 15.87
CA THR A 631 21.86 -14.55 16.46
C THR A 631 23.34 -14.80 16.73
N ASP A 632 23.71 -16.05 17.01
CA ASP A 632 25.10 -16.52 17.18
C ASP A 632 25.98 -16.34 15.92
N LYS A 633 25.36 -16.19 14.74
CA LYS A 633 26.07 -15.98 13.47
C LYS A 633 26.42 -14.52 13.20
N ILE A 634 25.92 -13.57 13.98
CA ILE A 634 26.15 -12.13 13.75
C ILE A 634 27.63 -11.80 13.93
N LYS A 635 28.21 -11.16 12.91
CA LYS A 635 29.58 -10.67 12.89
C LYS A 635 29.69 -9.15 12.74
N GLY A 636 28.61 -8.51 12.38
CA GLY A 636 28.52 -7.08 12.06
C GLY A 636 27.76 -6.28 13.11
N ARG A 637 27.44 -5.04 12.75
CA ARG A 637 26.69 -4.10 13.60
C ARG A 637 25.17 -4.19 13.32
N TYR A 638 24.37 -4.12 14.37
CA TYR A 638 22.93 -4.28 14.25
C TYR A 638 22.18 -3.19 15.04
N LEU A 639 21.23 -2.52 14.36
CA LEU A 639 20.33 -1.55 14.95
C LEU A 639 18.87 -2.00 14.74
N ILE A 640 18.11 -2.09 15.84
CA ILE A 640 16.68 -2.38 15.85
C ILE A 640 15.91 -1.09 16.17
N ILE A 641 14.92 -0.74 15.36
CA ILE A 641 14.04 0.42 15.56
C ILE A 641 12.60 -0.06 15.62
N HIS A 642 11.81 0.34 16.66
CA HIS A 642 10.42 -0.10 16.78
C HIS A 642 9.54 0.92 17.50
N GLY A 643 8.26 1.02 17.10
CA GLY A 643 7.22 1.74 17.86
C GLY A 643 6.66 0.86 18.96
N THR A 644 6.48 1.40 20.18
CA THR A 644 6.01 0.57 21.31
C THR A 644 4.52 0.24 21.25
N ALA A 645 3.73 0.97 20.45
CA ALA A 645 2.31 0.73 20.20
C ALA A 645 2.07 0.22 18.75
N ASP A 646 3.02 -0.58 18.24
CA ASP A 646 2.87 -1.26 16.95
C ASP A 646 1.82 -2.36 17.09
N ASP A 647 0.65 -2.12 16.52
CA ASP A 647 -0.51 -3.01 16.52
C ASP A 647 -0.44 -4.09 15.44
N ASN A 648 0.51 -3.97 14.50
CA ASN A 648 0.71 -4.87 13.36
C ASN A 648 1.86 -5.84 13.63
N VAL A 649 3.11 -5.39 13.47
CA VAL A 649 4.29 -6.17 13.88
C VAL A 649 4.56 -5.85 15.35
N HIS A 650 3.99 -6.62 16.24
CA HIS A 650 4.07 -6.37 17.66
C HIS A 650 5.49 -6.11 18.16
N PHE A 651 5.67 -5.15 19.04
CA PHE A 651 6.94 -4.84 19.71
C PHE A 651 7.59 -6.08 20.34
N GLN A 652 6.79 -7.11 20.65
CA GLN A 652 7.23 -8.45 21.06
C GLN A 652 8.33 -9.02 20.13
N ASN A 653 8.27 -8.77 18.83
CA ASN A 653 9.27 -9.24 17.87
C ASN A 653 10.68 -8.71 18.21
N SER A 654 10.79 -7.41 18.48
CA SER A 654 12.05 -6.78 18.90
C SER A 654 12.51 -7.27 20.28
N VAL A 655 11.60 -7.40 21.24
CA VAL A 655 11.93 -7.91 22.59
C VAL A 655 12.48 -9.33 22.53
N GLN A 656 11.88 -10.23 21.75
CA GLN A 656 12.35 -11.60 21.60
C GLN A 656 13.69 -11.68 20.85
N MET A 657 13.89 -10.81 19.84
CA MET A 657 15.18 -10.70 19.15
C MET A 657 16.28 -10.26 20.12
N ILE A 658 16.02 -9.23 20.94
CA ILE A 658 16.97 -8.75 21.94
C ILE A 658 17.29 -9.86 22.97
N LYS A 659 16.29 -10.59 23.43
CA LYS A 659 16.50 -11.74 24.32
C LYS A 659 17.45 -12.77 23.70
N ALA A 660 17.31 -13.06 22.41
CA ALA A 660 18.17 -13.98 21.67
C ALA A 660 19.60 -13.42 21.53
N LEU A 661 19.74 -12.12 21.21
CA LEU A 661 21.05 -11.43 21.11
C LEU A 661 21.81 -11.48 22.46
N VAL A 662 21.15 -11.18 23.55
CA VAL A 662 21.71 -11.26 24.90
C VAL A 662 22.17 -12.68 25.23
N LYS A 663 21.34 -13.68 24.91
CA LYS A 663 21.68 -15.10 25.10
C LYS A 663 22.93 -15.52 24.30
N SER A 664 23.11 -14.98 23.11
CA SER A 664 24.26 -15.22 22.25
C SER A 664 25.47 -14.33 22.57
N ASN A 665 25.36 -13.45 23.58
CA ASN A 665 26.39 -12.45 23.93
C ASN A 665 26.79 -11.54 22.74
N ILE A 666 25.81 -11.12 21.96
CA ILE A 666 26.01 -10.22 20.79
C ILE A 666 25.64 -8.79 21.18
N ASP A 667 26.57 -7.86 20.92
CA ASP A 667 26.32 -6.42 21.08
C ASP A 667 25.41 -5.87 19.98
N PHE A 668 24.47 -4.99 20.35
CA PHE A 668 23.49 -4.38 19.44
C PHE A 668 23.12 -2.97 19.89
N GLU A 669 22.55 -2.19 18.98
CA GLU A 669 21.89 -0.92 19.31
C GLU A 669 20.38 -1.04 19.08
N SER A 670 19.58 -0.28 19.85
CA SER A 670 18.13 -0.20 19.67
C SER A 670 17.63 1.24 19.85
N ALA A 671 16.47 1.53 19.21
CA ALA A 671 15.75 2.79 19.40
C ALA A 671 14.25 2.51 19.41
N TYR A 672 13.57 2.83 20.52
CA TYR A 672 12.15 2.62 20.71
C TYR A 672 11.42 3.95 20.74
N TYR A 673 10.27 3.99 20.06
CA TYR A 673 9.46 5.19 19.93
C TYR A 673 8.14 4.99 20.70
N PRO A 674 8.01 5.62 21.89
CA PRO A 674 6.82 5.46 22.72
C PRO A 674 5.54 5.84 22.00
N ASN A 675 4.50 5.01 22.16
CA ASN A 675 3.16 5.19 21.60
C ASN A 675 3.10 5.31 20.06
N LYS A 676 4.18 4.99 19.35
CA LYS A 676 4.16 4.97 17.89
C LYS A 676 3.76 3.60 17.37
N ASN A 677 2.90 3.64 16.35
CA ASN A 677 2.44 2.46 15.59
C ASN A 677 3.50 1.96 14.60
N HIS A 678 3.11 1.02 13.74
CA HIS A 678 3.98 0.38 12.76
C HIS A 678 4.75 1.36 11.85
N GLY A 679 4.14 2.48 11.48
CA GLY A 679 4.78 3.48 10.62
C GLY A 679 5.87 4.31 11.28
N ILE A 680 5.93 4.36 12.59
CA ILE A 680 6.85 5.18 13.43
C ILE A 680 6.91 6.64 12.91
N ARG A 681 5.75 7.25 12.72
CA ARG A 681 5.62 8.60 12.13
C ARG A 681 5.05 9.59 13.15
N GLY A 682 5.35 10.86 12.92
CA GLY A 682 4.81 12.01 13.61
C GLY A 682 5.56 13.26 13.16
N THR A 683 4.81 14.30 12.76
CA THR A 683 5.36 15.59 12.34
C THR A 683 5.37 16.58 13.50
N GLU A 684 4.33 16.62 14.31
CA GLU A 684 4.18 17.54 15.43
C GLU A 684 5.18 17.29 16.55
N ASP A 685 5.50 16.02 16.83
CA ASP A 685 6.45 15.59 17.85
C ASP A 685 7.84 15.27 17.32
N ASN A 686 8.12 15.67 16.08
CA ASN A 686 9.41 15.48 15.40
C ASN A 686 9.84 14.01 15.20
N THR A 687 8.96 13.03 15.42
CA THR A 687 9.29 11.59 15.38
C THR A 687 9.87 11.19 14.02
N THR A 688 9.20 11.56 12.91
CA THR A 688 9.66 11.20 11.55
C THR A 688 11.08 11.67 11.29
N TYR A 689 11.38 12.94 11.60
CA TYR A 689 12.72 13.48 11.42
C TYR A 689 13.76 12.77 12.30
N HIS A 690 13.42 12.50 13.56
CA HIS A 690 14.32 11.85 14.51
C HIS A 690 14.67 10.42 14.08
N VAL A 691 13.68 9.64 13.60
CA VAL A 691 13.91 8.28 13.09
C VAL A 691 14.92 8.29 11.94
N TRP A 692 14.69 9.14 10.92
CA TRP A 692 15.56 9.21 9.75
C TRP A 692 16.94 9.75 10.09
N ASN A 693 17.04 10.70 11.03
CA ASN A 693 18.32 11.20 11.53
C ASN A 693 19.09 10.09 12.26
N ARG A 694 18.41 9.30 13.10
CA ARG A 694 19.01 8.15 13.80
C ARG A 694 19.55 7.11 12.82
N ILE A 695 18.76 6.72 11.82
CA ILE A 695 19.17 5.76 10.79
C ILE A 695 20.38 6.29 10.02
N THR A 696 20.33 7.52 9.55
CA THR A 696 21.36 8.14 8.72
C THR A 696 22.70 8.21 9.46
N ASN A 697 22.67 8.75 10.68
CA ASN A 697 23.89 8.88 11.49
C ASN A 697 24.49 7.52 11.88
N TRP A 698 23.63 6.53 12.14
CA TRP A 698 24.08 5.19 12.46
C TRP A 698 24.76 4.51 11.26
N LEU A 699 24.21 4.65 10.05
CA LEU A 699 24.81 4.13 8.82
C LEU A 699 26.16 4.80 8.54
N TYR A 700 26.26 6.12 8.73
CA TYR A 700 27.56 6.82 8.59
C TYR A 700 28.59 6.28 9.56
N LYS A 701 28.25 6.20 10.85
CA LYS A 701 29.14 5.67 11.89
C LYS A 701 29.67 4.27 11.57
N ASN A 702 28.81 3.39 11.03
CA ASN A 702 29.12 1.97 10.90
C ASN A 702 29.56 1.52 9.49
N LEU A 703 29.41 2.38 8.46
CA LEU A 703 29.78 2.03 7.08
C LEU A 703 30.75 3.04 6.42
N ARG A 704 30.85 4.29 6.91
CA ARG A 704 31.75 5.29 6.29
C ARG A 704 33.13 5.43 6.94
N ASP A 705 33.35 4.86 8.10
CA ASP A 705 34.59 5.03 8.90
C ASP A 705 34.87 6.46 9.35
N ASP A 706 33.94 7.39 9.16
CA ASP A 706 34.11 8.77 9.64
C ASP A 706 33.02 9.13 10.65
N THR A 707 33.43 9.75 11.74
CA THR A 707 32.57 10.14 12.86
C THR A 707 32.00 11.55 12.70
N ALA A 708 32.20 12.19 11.55
CA ALA A 708 31.71 13.55 11.35
C ALA A 708 30.19 13.52 11.16
N PRO A 709 29.40 14.14 12.06
CA PRO A 709 27.97 14.26 11.86
C PRO A 709 27.72 15.12 10.63
N VAL A 710 26.91 14.62 9.69
CA VAL A 710 26.48 15.39 8.53
C VAL A 710 25.58 16.51 9.03
N GLY A 711 26.12 17.71 9.07
CA GLY A 711 25.37 18.95 9.09
C GLY A 711 24.17 19.02 10.03
N ASN A 712 24.36 18.84 11.33
CA ASN A 712 23.49 19.45 12.32
C ASN A 712 24.00 20.86 12.61
N SER A 713 23.71 21.81 11.75
CA SER A 713 23.70 23.21 12.15
C SER A 713 22.47 23.38 13.09
N GLY A 714 22.70 23.26 14.39
CA GLY A 714 21.74 23.71 15.38
C GLY A 714 21.12 22.71 16.35
N ALA A 715 21.93 21.87 16.98
CA ALA A 715 21.59 21.39 18.31
C ALA A 715 22.89 21.21 19.10
N GLN A 716 23.32 22.27 19.76
CA GLN A 716 24.17 22.11 20.93
C GLN A 716 23.41 21.21 21.91
N ALA A 717 23.97 20.03 22.18
CA ALA A 717 23.53 19.22 23.29
C ALA A 717 23.70 20.08 24.55
N SER A 718 22.61 20.55 25.12
CA SER A 718 22.59 21.02 26.48
C SER A 718 22.90 19.80 27.35
N LYS A 719 24.10 19.73 27.85
CA LYS A 719 24.44 18.92 29.01
C LYS A 719 23.64 19.50 30.18
N THR A 720 22.60 18.82 30.59
CA THR A 720 22.12 18.84 31.97
C THR A 720 21.40 17.55 32.27
N PHE A 721 21.81 16.94 33.35
CA PHE A 721 21.31 15.68 33.94
C PHE A 721 19.82 15.72 34.24
#